data_4351d93bc87218b7b0ded314ff9ab525
#
_entry.id   4351d93bc87218b7b0ded314ff9ab525
#
_cell.length_a   1.000
_cell.length_b   1.000
_cell.length_c   1.000
_cell.angle_alpha   90.00
_cell.angle_beta   90.00
_cell.angle_gamma   90.00
#
_symmetry.space_group_name_H-M   'P 1'
#
loop_
_entity.id
_entity.type
_entity.pdbx_description
1 polymer ?
#
loop_
_entity_poly.entity_id
_entity_poly.type
_entity_poly.pdbx_seq_one_letter_code
_entity_poly.pdbx_strand_id
1 'polypeptide(L)'
;MFEGAHALVDLVRTLYRRPGLSRRDPELRVRGDVPLPLVCLLRKPGSAKFLPRLGAQLDVELRQVPHAYLDANAVRNPAVLPLLEELHDRLGTDAFGRGHLKHFDHYRLTTWLTERSLPRAEGKGDRPIVRLLRDWTGQRGPGGADATVDHVPVGGWSKAALSVLWWILRYFGFRWGRHRVPGLGRESRWFMRQPFMVPRHSADFLGFAERLTRDRLGSENPEQLKKLLVHAFLQDLREAYRRRKLRFLPRRRGWRRTAYVTVLLDNVTEANGGWELLRLINEVRNETGDLDPLLIITASDERPPPAAESVAGAEPAARATRAWSTWKHRLPGRRQMLAGDARYLFIDLPKPSPAITPEDAGVWEDRQAGPVAPPWIARRGVLELAVAALLVVSLAPTAVKVDEYWGAHCSFFRAGLSSGVATKVVDGQCVGYSDNARQVFGENERLRQAQLLVFAENAKAEELHRANPGRAYVSVVYLAGLTNNEHSPATAHAVAEELEGVVIRQREQNDPSSSVKPLLRVVVANGGTGMSAADVVTRDMLVPLIEGDPGILGVLGFDRSVAQTEQAIAELGAHGIPALGTTLTAVGLADRSPLYFQLVPDNTQQAELLAGYARYVGAPKVTIYHPPLDPGNSYVSTLVEVVRQRLAGIEVASQGWTTSVGSLPSLCRDPADRSREIVFYAGRETEFGDFLRTVRSNCAEPRKLPRIVADDAVSRFVAHAPDRNRSELNGIPVSYVGMGSPVVLGGQACVDGRPGALPGGGPALDAFCAGYADLLRDLRKLPPEEAPTTPWAGERVGGLYDAAGFFLDAARRLPLLGGGAGASGPVAPNRAAVAQQFREMTFQGATGEISFERSRIANDRSLAILTIANISRLDGPDGVPTCAYLVGKLYSESEPREANGCPVTG
;
A
#
# COMPACT_ATOMS: atom_id res chain seq x y z
N MET A 1 4.16 37.46 -26.30
CA MET A 1 5.05 36.79 -25.38
C MET A 1 4.87 37.36 -23.98
N PHE A 2 5.24 36.64 -22.93
CA PHE A 2 5.14 37.08 -21.53
C PHE A 2 6.38 36.67 -20.77
N GLU A 3 6.66 37.32 -19.65
CA GLU A 3 7.80 37.03 -18.77
C GLU A 3 7.66 35.64 -18.18
N GLY A 4 8.71 34.83 -18.26
CA GLY A 4 8.74 33.45 -17.78
C GLY A 4 8.17 32.40 -18.76
N ALA A 5 7.94 32.78 -20.01
CA ALA A 5 7.49 31.85 -21.06
C ALA A 5 8.49 30.70 -21.25
N HIS A 6 9.80 31.00 -21.23
CA HIS A 6 10.87 29.99 -21.31
C HIS A 6 10.81 29.00 -20.13
N ALA A 7 10.70 29.48 -18.90
CA ALA A 7 10.63 28.63 -17.72
C ALA A 7 9.38 27.72 -17.73
N LEU A 8 8.25 28.23 -18.24
CA LEU A 8 7.03 27.45 -18.37
C LEU A 8 7.17 26.36 -19.44
N VAL A 9 7.73 26.66 -20.60
CA VAL A 9 7.97 25.70 -21.69
C VAL A 9 8.95 24.64 -21.23
N ASP A 10 10.00 25.00 -20.50
CA ASP A 10 10.96 24.03 -19.94
C ASP A 10 10.33 23.12 -18.89
N LEU A 11 9.43 23.65 -18.05
CA LEU A 11 8.63 22.81 -17.18
C LEU A 11 7.81 21.80 -17.97
N VAL A 12 7.06 22.24 -18.99
CA VAL A 12 6.24 21.36 -19.85
C VAL A 12 7.13 20.28 -20.51
N ARG A 13 8.30 20.70 -21.05
CA ARG A 13 9.28 19.79 -21.64
C ARG A 13 9.79 18.74 -20.63
N THR A 14 10.00 19.13 -19.40
CA THR A 14 10.38 18.23 -18.30
C THR A 14 9.27 17.27 -17.97
N LEU A 15 8.02 17.73 -17.89
CA LEU A 15 6.85 16.93 -17.51
C LEU A 15 6.46 15.92 -18.58
N TYR A 16 6.51 16.23 -19.87
CA TYR A 16 6.15 15.24 -20.89
C TYR A 16 7.25 14.21 -21.14
N ARG A 17 8.50 14.46 -20.75
CA ARG A 17 9.57 13.47 -20.87
C ARG A 17 9.38 12.32 -19.90
N ARG A 18 9.16 11.13 -20.42
CA ARG A 18 8.92 9.95 -19.61
C ARG A 18 10.24 9.36 -19.10
N PRO A 19 10.44 9.17 -17.79
CA PRO A 19 11.68 8.64 -17.22
C PRO A 19 12.04 7.26 -17.78
N GLY A 20 13.33 6.90 -17.79
CA GLY A 20 13.78 5.56 -18.15
C GLY A 20 13.18 4.50 -17.21
N LEU A 21 12.98 3.27 -17.74
CA LEU A 21 12.34 2.17 -16.98
C LEU A 21 13.06 1.77 -15.69
N SER A 22 14.37 2.02 -15.61
CA SER A 22 15.21 1.72 -14.43
C SER A 22 15.46 2.93 -13.55
N ARG A 23 15.11 4.14 -14.01
CA ARG A 23 15.34 5.37 -13.25
C ARG A 23 14.40 5.45 -12.04
N ARG A 24 14.97 5.64 -10.85
CA ARG A 24 14.24 5.89 -9.62
C ARG A 24 14.18 7.40 -9.39
N ASP A 25 13.02 7.92 -9.02
CA ASP A 25 12.87 9.28 -8.53
C ASP A 25 13.12 9.24 -7.01
N PRO A 26 14.16 9.93 -6.50
CA PRO A 26 14.49 9.86 -5.08
C PRO A 26 13.45 10.55 -4.19
N GLU A 27 12.81 11.62 -4.67
CA GLU A 27 11.82 12.39 -3.91
C GLU A 27 10.48 11.66 -3.81
N LEU A 28 10.00 11.12 -4.94
CA LEU A 28 8.72 10.44 -5.02
C LEU A 28 8.82 8.93 -4.73
N ARG A 29 10.04 8.41 -4.53
CA ARG A 29 10.33 6.99 -4.25
C ARG A 29 9.72 5.99 -5.24
N VAL A 30 9.44 6.44 -6.48
CA VAL A 30 8.88 5.61 -7.54
C VAL A 30 9.93 5.25 -8.58
N ARG A 31 9.74 4.10 -9.25
CA ARG A 31 10.63 3.61 -10.29
C ARG A 31 9.94 3.60 -11.65
N GLY A 32 10.56 4.21 -12.63
CA GLY A 32 10.01 4.31 -13.98
C GLY A 32 9.05 5.50 -14.11
N ASP A 33 7.75 5.24 -14.20
CA ASP A 33 6.76 6.32 -14.30
C ASP A 33 6.62 7.09 -12.99
N VAL A 34 6.38 8.38 -13.08
CA VAL A 34 6.22 9.28 -11.93
C VAL A 34 4.80 9.85 -11.88
N PRO A 35 4.29 10.23 -10.69
CA PRO A 35 3.03 10.95 -10.59
C PRO A 35 3.10 12.26 -11.37
N LEU A 36 2.06 12.56 -12.14
CA LEU A 36 1.97 13.78 -12.94
C LEU A 36 1.03 14.79 -12.27
N PRO A 37 1.37 16.09 -12.28
CA PRO A 37 0.48 17.15 -11.81
C PRO A 37 -0.65 17.41 -12.80
N LEU A 38 -1.72 18.02 -12.30
CA LEU A 38 -2.69 18.77 -13.09
C LEU A 38 -2.17 20.21 -13.16
N VAL A 39 -1.55 20.58 -14.27
CA VAL A 39 -0.97 21.92 -14.44
C VAL A 39 -2.10 22.88 -14.81
N CYS A 40 -2.40 23.82 -13.93
CA CYS A 40 -3.47 24.78 -14.10
C CYS A 40 -2.89 26.18 -14.31
N LEU A 41 -2.94 26.64 -15.55
CA LEU A 41 -2.51 27.97 -15.95
C LEU A 41 -3.65 28.96 -15.70
N LEU A 42 -3.47 29.88 -14.76
CA LEU A 42 -4.44 30.89 -14.43
C LEU A 42 -4.15 32.14 -15.26
N ARG A 43 -5.08 32.50 -16.13
CA ARG A 43 -4.96 33.67 -17.02
C ARG A 43 -5.55 34.88 -16.33
N LYS A 44 -4.88 36.02 -16.52
CA LYS A 44 -5.46 37.34 -16.22
C LYS A 44 -6.11 37.92 -17.48
N PRO A 45 -7.12 38.78 -17.36
CA PRO A 45 -7.71 39.44 -18.54
C PRO A 45 -6.64 40.06 -19.45
N GLY A 46 -6.62 39.64 -20.72
CA GLY A 46 -5.61 40.06 -21.70
C GLY A 46 -4.32 39.23 -21.73
N SER A 47 -4.23 38.12 -21.01
CA SER A 47 -3.08 37.19 -21.09
C SER A 47 -2.97 36.52 -22.47
N ALA A 48 -1.74 36.14 -22.84
CA ALA A 48 -1.47 35.45 -24.10
C ALA A 48 -2.14 34.07 -24.18
N LYS A 49 -2.64 33.69 -25.34
CA LYS A 49 -3.12 32.32 -25.61
C LYS A 49 -1.95 31.37 -25.76
N PHE A 50 -1.54 30.73 -24.64
CA PHE A 50 -0.36 29.87 -24.57
C PHE A 50 -0.62 28.46 -25.11
N LEU A 51 -1.74 27.83 -24.73
CA LEU A 51 -2.03 26.44 -25.09
C LEU A 51 -2.19 26.19 -26.59
N PRO A 52 -2.86 27.04 -27.39
CA PRO A 52 -2.92 26.82 -28.85
C PRO A 52 -1.55 26.85 -29.52
N ARG A 53 -0.64 27.71 -29.05
CA ARG A 53 0.74 27.79 -29.58
C ARG A 53 1.55 26.56 -29.15
N LEU A 54 1.39 26.10 -27.92
CA LEU A 54 2.02 24.89 -27.45
C LEU A 54 1.55 23.66 -28.25
N GLY A 55 0.25 23.55 -28.55
CA GLY A 55 -0.30 22.49 -29.39
C GLY A 55 0.32 22.50 -30.79
N ALA A 56 0.36 23.64 -31.44
CA ALA A 56 0.98 23.82 -32.75
C ALA A 56 2.48 23.46 -32.74
N GLN A 57 3.21 23.75 -31.66
CA GLN A 57 4.62 23.35 -31.50
C GLN A 57 4.78 21.83 -31.36
N LEU A 58 3.90 21.16 -30.64
CA LEU A 58 3.91 19.71 -30.48
C LEU A 58 3.61 18.97 -31.81
N ASP A 59 2.83 19.57 -32.70
CA ASP A 59 2.50 19.03 -34.03
C ASP A 59 3.68 19.03 -35.02
N VAL A 60 4.59 19.99 -34.90
CA VAL A 60 5.68 20.21 -35.89
C VAL A 60 6.83 19.22 -35.71
N GLU A 61 7.00 18.59 -34.55
CA GLU A 61 8.13 17.72 -34.27
C GLU A 61 7.98 16.33 -34.93
N LEU A 62 8.97 15.92 -35.75
CA LEU A 62 9.05 14.60 -36.41
C LEU A 62 9.02 13.38 -35.45
N ARG A 63 9.19 13.60 -34.14
CA ARG A 63 9.01 12.62 -33.06
C ARG A 63 7.95 13.13 -32.11
N GLN A 64 6.72 13.09 -32.57
CA GLN A 64 5.57 13.68 -31.92
C GLN A 64 5.40 13.21 -30.49
N VAL A 65 5.26 14.17 -29.56
CA VAL A 65 4.69 13.92 -28.24
C VAL A 65 3.20 13.63 -28.46
N PRO A 66 2.69 12.48 -28.03
CA PRO A 66 1.27 12.19 -28.16
C PRO A 66 0.47 13.25 -27.42
N HIS A 67 -0.33 14.04 -28.13
CA HIS A 67 -1.10 15.10 -27.48
C HIS A 67 -2.48 15.28 -28.12
N ALA A 68 -3.38 15.90 -27.36
CA ALA A 68 -4.68 16.36 -27.84
C ALA A 68 -4.92 17.77 -27.31
N TYR A 69 -5.36 18.68 -28.18
CA TYR A 69 -5.82 20.02 -27.78
C TYR A 69 -7.36 20.06 -27.81
N LEU A 70 -7.97 20.56 -26.76
CA LEU A 70 -9.42 20.71 -26.65
C LEU A 70 -9.76 22.06 -26.02
N ASP A 71 -10.62 22.81 -26.68
CA ASP A 71 -11.28 23.97 -26.08
C ASP A 71 -12.58 23.51 -25.40
N ALA A 72 -12.66 23.66 -24.08
CA ALA A 72 -13.79 23.18 -23.29
C ALA A 72 -15.11 23.87 -23.66
N ASN A 73 -15.05 25.12 -24.15
CA ASN A 73 -16.24 25.87 -24.60
C ASN A 73 -16.73 25.47 -25.99
N ALA A 74 -15.88 24.77 -26.77
CA ALA A 74 -16.27 24.32 -28.13
C ALA A 74 -17.00 22.96 -28.11
N VAL A 75 -17.07 22.29 -26.97
CA VAL A 75 -17.76 20.99 -26.82
C VAL A 75 -19.28 21.21 -26.81
N ARG A 76 -20.03 20.39 -27.54
CA ARG A 76 -21.49 20.41 -27.50
C ARG A 76 -21.99 20.01 -26.11
N ASN A 77 -22.90 20.83 -25.54
CA ASN A 77 -23.44 20.64 -24.19
C ASN A 77 -22.29 20.41 -23.17
N PRO A 78 -21.47 21.44 -22.94
CA PRO A 78 -20.27 21.29 -22.16
C PRO A 78 -20.58 20.85 -20.70
N ALA A 79 -20.15 19.68 -20.38
CA ALA A 79 -20.23 19.01 -19.06
C ALA A 79 -19.12 17.95 -18.96
N VAL A 80 -18.95 17.35 -17.79
CA VAL A 80 -17.88 16.37 -17.52
C VAL A 80 -17.86 15.22 -18.52
N LEU A 81 -19.01 14.58 -18.76
CA LEU A 81 -19.07 13.39 -19.62
C LEU A 81 -18.82 13.72 -21.10
N PRO A 82 -19.43 14.73 -21.70
CA PRO A 82 -19.10 15.18 -23.06
C PRO A 82 -17.63 15.60 -23.22
N LEU A 83 -17.03 16.26 -22.22
CA LEU A 83 -15.60 16.58 -22.25
C LEU A 83 -14.74 15.32 -22.25
N LEU A 84 -15.09 14.33 -21.43
CA LEU A 84 -14.37 13.06 -21.34
C LEU A 84 -14.51 12.25 -22.64
N GLU A 85 -15.68 12.26 -23.25
CA GLU A 85 -15.96 11.62 -24.54
C GLU A 85 -15.16 12.24 -25.68
N GLU A 86 -15.15 13.57 -25.77
CA GLU A 86 -14.36 14.30 -26.77
C GLU A 86 -12.85 14.03 -26.60
N LEU A 87 -12.36 13.95 -25.34
CA LEU A 87 -10.97 13.55 -25.05
C LEU A 87 -10.69 12.11 -25.47
N HIS A 88 -11.65 11.20 -25.20
CA HIS A 88 -11.55 9.80 -25.63
C HIS A 88 -11.43 9.72 -27.16
N ASP A 89 -12.29 10.44 -27.90
CA ASP A 89 -12.30 10.39 -29.36
C ASP A 89 -11.04 11.00 -29.97
N ARG A 90 -10.56 12.13 -29.49
CA ARG A 90 -9.30 12.75 -29.94
C ARG A 90 -8.07 11.92 -29.63
N LEU A 91 -8.02 11.25 -28.50
CA LEU A 91 -6.93 10.35 -28.14
C LEU A 91 -7.03 8.97 -28.83
N GLY A 92 -8.24 8.57 -29.27
CA GLY A 92 -8.52 7.33 -29.99
C GLY A 92 -8.29 7.39 -31.49
N THR A 93 -8.36 8.57 -32.09
CA THR A 93 -8.11 8.84 -33.49
C THR A 93 -6.64 9.24 -33.74
N ASP A 94 -6.28 9.73 -34.88
CA ASP A 94 -4.96 9.87 -35.51
C ASP A 94 -3.82 10.60 -34.75
N ALA A 95 -4.05 11.14 -33.55
CA ALA A 95 -3.07 11.95 -32.81
C ALA A 95 -1.76 11.21 -32.40
N PHE A 96 -1.64 9.93 -32.64
CA PHE A 96 -0.52 9.10 -32.16
C PHE A 96 0.40 8.54 -33.25
N GLY A 97 0.36 9.06 -34.48
CA GLY A 97 1.11 8.49 -35.57
C GLY A 97 0.74 7.01 -35.78
N ARG A 98 1.56 6.19 -36.44
CA ARG A 98 1.29 4.77 -36.75
C ARG A 98 1.03 3.84 -35.54
N GLY A 99 0.61 4.35 -34.41
CA GLY A 99 0.42 3.59 -33.16
C GLY A 99 -0.84 3.99 -32.39
N HIS A 100 -2.04 3.86 -32.99
CA HIS A 100 -3.32 4.17 -32.36
C HIS A 100 -3.44 3.58 -30.95
N LEU A 101 -4.04 4.35 -30.01
CA LEU A 101 -4.61 3.81 -28.78
C LEU A 101 -5.89 3.03 -29.12
N LYS A 102 -5.73 1.81 -29.66
CA LYS A 102 -6.86 1.04 -30.24
C LYS A 102 -7.86 0.50 -29.22
N HIS A 103 -7.59 0.57 -27.91
CA HIS A 103 -8.34 -0.19 -26.91
C HIS A 103 -8.69 0.65 -25.68
N PHE A 104 -9.78 1.39 -25.75
CA PHE A 104 -10.49 1.95 -24.59
C PHE A 104 -11.61 1.01 -24.13
N ASP A 105 -11.23 -0.21 -23.80
CA ASP A 105 -12.19 -1.30 -23.58
C ASP A 105 -13.00 -1.14 -22.29
N HIS A 106 -12.38 -0.61 -21.21
CA HIS A 106 -13.08 -0.38 -19.95
C HIS A 106 -14.03 0.82 -20.06
N TYR A 107 -13.58 1.93 -20.62
CA TYR A 107 -14.40 3.12 -20.80
C TYR A 107 -15.60 2.86 -21.72
N ARG A 108 -15.35 2.28 -22.89
CA ARG A 108 -16.41 1.95 -23.85
C ARG A 108 -17.40 0.94 -23.32
N LEU A 109 -16.95 -0.09 -22.58
CA LEU A 109 -17.87 -1.05 -21.95
C LEU A 109 -18.73 -0.37 -20.89
N THR A 110 -18.14 0.51 -20.06
CA THR A 110 -18.91 1.25 -19.06
C THR A 110 -19.97 2.13 -19.70
N THR A 111 -19.59 3.00 -20.66
CA THR A 111 -20.50 3.88 -21.38
C THR A 111 -21.59 3.08 -22.08
N TRP A 112 -21.21 2.03 -22.80
CA TRP A 112 -22.16 1.18 -23.51
C TRP A 112 -23.19 0.51 -22.56
N LEU A 113 -22.77 0.05 -21.37
CA LEU A 113 -23.70 -0.50 -20.38
C LEU A 113 -24.67 0.57 -19.86
N THR A 114 -24.23 1.79 -19.61
CA THR A 114 -25.09 2.87 -19.08
C THR A 114 -26.17 3.32 -20.07
N GLU A 115 -25.98 3.07 -21.36
CA GLU A 115 -26.94 3.40 -22.42
C GLU A 115 -27.95 2.28 -22.71
N ARG A 116 -27.68 1.05 -22.27
CA ARG A 116 -28.48 -0.11 -22.62
C ARG A 116 -29.45 -0.52 -21.52
N SER A 117 -30.65 -0.90 -21.95
CA SER A 117 -31.66 -1.54 -21.11
C SER A 117 -31.48 -3.05 -21.10
N LEU A 118 -31.83 -3.69 -19.98
CA LEU A 118 -31.82 -5.15 -19.88
C LEU A 118 -32.87 -5.78 -20.76
N PRO A 119 -32.53 -6.78 -21.60
CA PRO A 119 -33.52 -7.54 -22.35
C PRO A 119 -34.46 -8.29 -21.39
N ARG A 120 -35.72 -8.56 -21.82
CA ARG A 120 -36.67 -9.35 -21.02
C ARG A 120 -36.15 -10.77 -20.80
N ALA A 121 -36.32 -11.29 -19.58
CA ALA A 121 -35.98 -12.68 -19.28
C ALA A 121 -36.91 -13.62 -20.01
N GLU A 122 -36.40 -14.62 -20.74
CA GLU A 122 -37.15 -15.56 -21.56
C GLU A 122 -37.42 -16.91 -20.88
N GLY A 123 -36.98 -17.11 -19.62
CA GLY A 123 -37.19 -18.35 -18.87
C GLY A 123 -36.60 -18.37 -17.45
N LYS A 124 -37.01 -19.38 -16.65
CA LYS A 124 -36.46 -19.61 -15.30
C LYS A 124 -34.96 -19.94 -15.38
N GLY A 125 -34.11 -19.09 -14.86
CA GLY A 125 -32.63 -19.25 -14.86
C GLY A 125 -31.88 -18.46 -15.94
N ASP A 126 -32.57 -17.75 -16.83
CA ASP A 126 -31.93 -16.84 -17.79
C ASP A 126 -31.43 -15.58 -17.11
N ARG A 127 -30.19 -15.21 -17.42
CA ARG A 127 -29.60 -13.95 -16.97
C ARG A 127 -29.49 -12.97 -18.15
N PRO A 128 -30.40 -12.01 -18.29
CA PRO A 128 -30.45 -11.09 -19.43
C PRO A 128 -29.13 -10.36 -19.68
N ILE A 129 -28.40 -10.05 -18.61
CA ILE A 129 -27.08 -9.39 -18.69
C ILE A 129 -26.05 -10.25 -19.45
N VAL A 130 -26.12 -11.57 -19.39
CA VAL A 130 -25.19 -12.46 -20.11
C VAL A 130 -25.40 -12.36 -21.61
N ARG A 131 -26.66 -12.25 -22.07
CA ARG A 131 -26.99 -12.01 -23.49
C ARG A 131 -26.45 -10.67 -23.94
N LEU A 132 -26.73 -9.60 -23.16
CA LEU A 132 -26.25 -8.25 -23.43
C LEU A 132 -24.71 -8.21 -23.56
N LEU A 133 -23.96 -8.84 -22.66
CA LEU A 133 -22.50 -8.90 -22.72
C LEU A 133 -21.96 -9.77 -23.86
N ARG A 134 -22.69 -10.78 -24.30
CA ARG A 134 -22.34 -11.55 -25.52
C ARG A 134 -22.50 -10.72 -26.80
N ASP A 135 -23.52 -9.89 -26.87
CA ASP A 135 -23.69 -8.95 -27.98
C ASP A 135 -22.54 -7.97 -28.06
N TRP A 136 -22.08 -7.44 -26.88
CA TRP A 136 -20.88 -6.62 -26.82
C TRP A 136 -19.63 -7.34 -27.34
N THR A 137 -19.41 -8.59 -26.92
CA THR A 137 -18.27 -9.37 -27.38
C THR A 137 -18.37 -9.81 -28.84
N GLY A 138 -19.56 -10.01 -29.34
CA GLY A 138 -19.85 -10.34 -30.75
C GLY A 138 -19.63 -9.16 -31.69
N GLN A 139 -19.95 -7.94 -31.27
CA GLN A 139 -19.68 -6.72 -32.03
C GLN A 139 -18.18 -6.38 -32.17
N ARG A 140 -17.33 -6.96 -31.31
CA ARG A 140 -15.87 -6.96 -31.44
C ARG A 140 -15.39 -8.02 -32.44
N GLY A 141 -15.84 -8.05 -33.68
CA GLY A 141 -15.47 -9.04 -34.68
C GLY A 141 -13.96 -9.35 -34.78
N PRO A 142 -13.56 -10.42 -35.48
CA PRO A 142 -12.17 -10.91 -35.52
C PRO A 142 -11.12 -9.94 -36.08
N GLY A 143 -11.50 -8.74 -36.50
CA GLY A 143 -10.60 -7.72 -37.05
C GLY A 143 -9.61 -7.06 -36.07
N GLY A 144 -9.70 -7.28 -34.74
CA GLY A 144 -8.80 -6.70 -33.75
C GLY A 144 -7.63 -7.61 -33.32
N ALA A 145 -7.71 -8.91 -33.55
CA ALA A 145 -6.67 -9.87 -33.15
C ALA A 145 -5.72 -10.27 -34.29
N ASP A 146 -6.10 -10.08 -35.55
CA ASP A 146 -5.36 -10.60 -36.68
C ASP A 146 -4.19 -9.73 -37.17
N ALA A 147 -4.02 -8.54 -36.68
CA ALA A 147 -2.94 -7.65 -37.12
C ALA A 147 -1.52 -8.03 -36.61
N THR A 148 -1.38 -9.08 -35.80
CA THR A 148 -0.07 -9.49 -35.24
C THR A 148 0.47 -10.83 -35.73
N VAL A 149 -0.30 -11.56 -36.52
CA VAL A 149 0.12 -12.90 -37.05
C VAL A 149 0.66 -12.84 -38.46
N ASP A 150 0.36 -11.81 -39.27
CA ASP A 150 0.69 -11.75 -40.69
C ASP A 150 2.11 -11.37 -41.04
N HIS A 151 3.02 -11.21 -40.09
CA HIS A 151 4.40 -10.80 -40.37
C HIS A 151 5.48 -11.77 -39.85
N VAL A 152 5.15 -13.03 -39.63
CA VAL A 152 6.16 -14.08 -39.41
C VAL A 152 6.18 -14.98 -40.63
N PRO A 153 7.28 -15.02 -41.42
CA PRO A 153 7.41 -15.95 -42.55
C PRO A 153 7.77 -17.33 -42.00
N VAL A 154 6.75 -18.10 -41.62
CA VAL A 154 6.92 -19.49 -41.16
C VAL A 154 6.00 -20.37 -41.95
N GLY A 155 6.55 -21.48 -42.50
CA GLY A 155 5.86 -22.40 -43.41
C GLY A 155 4.55 -22.97 -42.84
N GLY A 156 3.68 -23.46 -43.74
CA GLY A 156 2.28 -23.78 -43.50
C GLY A 156 1.97 -24.71 -42.32
N TRP A 157 2.85 -25.63 -41.94
CA TRP A 157 2.65 -26.55 -40.81
C TRP A 157 2.78 -25.88 -39.42
N SER A 158 3.60 -24.87 -39.30
CA SER A 158 3.79 -24.12 -38.04
C SER A 158 2.64 -23.13 -37.76
N LYS A 159 1.96 -22.63 -38.81
CA LYS A 159 0.73 -21.80 -38.62
C LYS A 159 -0.42 -22.65 -38.08
N ALA A 160 -0.57 -23.91 -38.57
CA ALA A 160 -1.57 -24.83 -38.06
C ALA A 160 -1.30 -25.22 -36.59
N ALA A 161 -0.04 -25.50 -36.23
CA ALA A 161 0.36 -25.84 -34.87
C ALA A 161 0.19 -24.66 -33.90
N LEU A 162 0.55 -23.45 -34.31
CA LEU A 162 0.34 -22.23 -33.52
C LEU A 162 -1.14 -21.85 -33.38
N SER A 163 -1.97 -22.09 -34.42
CA SER A 163 -3.42 -21.87 -34.33
C SER A 163 -4.09 -22.88 -33.40
N VAL A 164 -3.67 -24.17 -33.44
CA VAL A 164 -4.13 -25.22 -32.52
C VAL A 164 -3.66 -24.96 -31.09
N LEU A 165 -2.40 -24.57 -30.88
CA LEU A 165 -1.88 -24.19 -29.57
C LEU A 165 -2.59 -22.94 -29.03
N TRP A 166 -2.89 -21.95 -29.88
CA TRP A 166 -3.65 -20.76 -29.53
C TRP A 166 -5.12 -21.10 -29.20
N TRP A 167 -5.72 -22.05 -29.94
CA TRP A 167 -7.05 -22.56 -29.67
C TRP A 167 -7.09 -23.37 -28.37
N ILE A 168 -6.09 -24.20 -28.09
CA ILE A 168 -5.92 -24.94 -26.82
C ILE A 168 -5.73 -23.99 -25.64
N LEU A 169 -4.84 -22.99 -25.75
CA LEU A 169 -4.64 -21.97 -24.72
C LEU A 169 -5.90 -21.11 -24.49
N ARG A 170 -6.65 -20.84 -25.57
CA ARG A 170 -7.94 -20.15 -25.48
C ARG A 170 -9.04 -21.03 -24.86
N TYR A 171 -9.04 -22.33 -25.18
CA TYR A 171 -9.98 -23.30 -24.63
C TYR A 171 -9.71 -23.59 -23.14
N PHE A 172 -8.46 -23.79 -22.74
CA PHE A 172 -8.09 -23.97 -21.33
C PHE A 172 -8.17 -22.69 -20.51
N GLY A 173 -7.75 -21.55 -21.05
CA GLY A 173 -7.99 -20.24 -20.42
C GLY A 173 -9.46 -19.90 -20.27
N PHE A 174 -10.31 -20.44 -21.15
CA PHE A 174 -11.76 -20.34 -21.12
C PHE A 174 -12.41 -21.22 -20.03
N ARG A 175 -11.86 -22.40 -19.76
CA ARG A 175 -12.39 -23.36 -18.79
C ARG A 175 -12.00 -23.02 -17.34
N TRP A 176 -10.90 -22.28 -17.13
CA TRP A 176 -10.45 -21.84 -15.79
C TRP A 176 -10.92 -20.42 -15.42
N GLY A 177 -11.54 -19.71 -16.35
CA GLY A 177 -12.15 -18.41 -16.05
C GLY A 177 -13.50 -18.58 -15.35
N ARG A 178 -13.59 -18.15 -14.10
CA ARG A 178 -14.79 -18.15 -13.24
C ARG A 178 -15.98 -17.32 -13.83
N HIS A 179 -15.79 -16.70 -14.99
CA HIS A 179 -16.76 -15.81 -15.63
C HIS A 179 -17.39 -16.46 -16.86
N ARG A 180 -18.70 -16.56 -16.85
CA ARG A 180 -19.52 -17.22 -17.90
C ARG A 180 -19.59 -16.47 -19.25
N VAL A 181 -18.87 -15.32 -19.38
CA VAL A 181 -18.87 -14.52 -20.60
C VAL A 181 -17.49 -14.57 -21.26
N PRO A 182 -17.37 -15.18 -22.45
CA PRO A 182 -16.10 -15.25 -23.18
C PRO A 182 -15.61 -13.86 -23.61
N GLY A 183 -14.33 -13.61 -23.49
CA GLY A 183 -13.70 -12.37 -23.98
C GLY A 183 -13.59 -11.21 -22.99
N LEU A 184 -14.23 -11.28 -21.82
CA LEU A 184 -14.23 -10.20 -20.80
C LEU A 184 -13.36 -10.49 -19.57
N GLY A 185 -12.31 -11.29 -19.70
CA GLY A 185 -11.51 -11.73 -18.56
C GLY A 185 -10.65 -10.65 -17.88
N ARG A 186 -10.24 -9.60 -18.60
CA ARG A 186 -9.46 -8.48 -18.06
C ARG A 186 -10.38 -7.42 -17.47
N GLU A 187 -11.36 -7.02 -18.24
CA GLU A 187 -12.32 -5.99 -17.90
C GLU A 187 -13.11 -6.40 -16.66
N SER A 188 -13.64 -7.64 -16.64
CA SER A 188 -14.38 -8.14 -15.46
C SER A 188 -13.54 -8.13 -14.18
N ARG A 189 -12.26 -8.50 -14.25
CA ARG A 189 -11.34 -8.43 -13.09
C ARG A 189 -11.09 -7.02 -12.64
N TRP A 190 -10.92 -6.09 -13.57
CA TRP A 190 -10.72 -4.69 -13.23
C TRP A 190 -11.95 -4.09 -12.55
N PHE A 191 -13.15 -4.32 -13.11
CA PHE A 191 -14.41 -3.82 -12.52
C PHE A 191 -14.62 -4.32 -11.10
N MET A 192 -14.27 -5.57 -10.80
CA MET A 192 -14.42 -6.13 -9.46
C MET A 192 -13.34 -5.68 -8.45
N ARG A 193 -12.31 -4.95 -8.90
CA ARG A 193 -11.20 -4.47 -8.06
C ARG A 193 -11.23 -2.97 -7.82
N GLN A 194 -12.11 -2.26 -8.52
CA GLN A 194 -12.10 -0.82 -8.42
C GLN A 194 -12.75 -0.31 -7.12
N PRO A 195 -12.24 0.84 -6.55
CA PRO A 195 -12.73 1.34 -5.27
C PRO A 195 -14.05 2.10 -5.37
N PHE A 196 -14.45 2.50 -6.61
CA PHE A 196 -15.68 3.26 -6.81
C PHE A 196 -16.87 2.36 -7.07
N MET A 197 -18.07 2.82 -6.76
CA MET A 197 -19.30 2.05 -6.93
C MET A 197 -19.22 0.68 -6.27
N VAL A 198 -18.75 0.67 -5.05
CA VAL A 198 -18.57 -0.56 -4.27
C VAL A 198 -19.77 -1.46 -4.46
N PRO A 199 -19.60 -2.68 -4.97
CA PRO A 199 -20.72 -3.58 -5.25
C PRO A 199 -21.27 -4.17 -3.94
N ARG A 200 -21.83 -3.31 -3.06
CA ARG A 200 -22.54 -3.74 -1.83
C ARG A 200 -23.60 -4.80 -2.09
N HIS A 201 -24.07 -4.88 -3.34
CA HIS A 201 -25.16 -5.77 -3.77
C HIS A 201 -24.79 -6.66 -4.96
N SER A 202 -23.52 -6.80 -5.30
CA SER A 202 -23.08 -7.59 -6.45
C SER A 202 -22.12 -8.69 -6.01
N ALA A 203 -22.55 -9.96 -6.13
CA ALA A 203 -21.71 -11.11 -5.83
C ALA A 203 -20.64 -11.37 -6.90
N ASP A 204 -20.87 -10.90 -8.12
CA ASP A 204 -20.03 -11.14 -9.28
C ASP A 204 -20.07 -9.96 -10.27
N PHE A 205 -19.20 -10.03 -11.29
CA PHE A 205 -19.17 -9.02 -12.34
C PHE A 205 -20.52 -8.87 -13.06
N LEU A 206 -21.28 -9.94 -13.20
CA LEU A 206 -22.59 -9.90 -13.88
C LEU A 206 -23.58 -9.01 -13.11
N GLY A 207 -23.63 -9.17 -11.79
CA GLY A 207 -24.47 -8.31 -10.95
C GLY A 207 -24.00 -6.84 -10.95
N PHE A 208 -22.67 -6.61 -11.01
CA PHE A 208 -22.15 -5.25 -11.15
C PHE A 208 -22.50 -4.63 -12.52
N ALA A 209 -22.33 -5.39 -13.63
CA ALA A 209 -22.70 -4.95 -14.97
C ALA A 209 -24.21 -4.65 -15.08
N GLU A 210 -25.06 -5.44 -14.41
CA GLU A 210 -26.50 -5.24 -14.35
C GLU A 210 -26.88 -3.92 -13.65
N ARG A 211 -26.16 -3.52 -12.59
CA ARG A 211 -26.35 -2.24 -11.91
C ARG A 211 -25.99 -1.04 -12.80
N LEU A 212 -25.04 -1.20 -13.71
CA LEU A 212 -24.64 -0.15 -14.65
C LEU A 212 -25.62 0.04 -15.79
N THR A 213 -26.60 -0.84 -15.97
CA THR A 213 -27.58 -0.70 -17.07
C THR A 213 -28.56 0.43 -16.81
N ARG A 214 -29.07 1.05 -17.89
CA ARG A 214 -29.96 2.20 -17.87
C ARG A 214 -31.15 2.03 -16.93
N ASP A 215 -31.70 0.83 -16.84
CA ASP A 215 -32.90 0.54 -16.04
C ASP A 215 -32.62 0.56 -14.53
N ARG A 216 -31.38 0.34 -14.09
CA ARG A 216 -30.96 0.30 -12.68
C ARG A 216 -30.06 1.46 -12.27
N LEU A 217 -29.52 2.19 -13.24
CA LEU A 217 -28.57 3.28 -13.00
C LEU A 217 -29.15 4.40 -12.14
N GLY A 218 -30.46 4.63 -12.19
CA GLY A 218 -31.12 5.67 -11.39
C GLY A 218 -31.07 5.46 -9.87
N SER A 219 -30.75 4.24 -9.42
CA SER A 219 -30.53 3.93 -7.99
C SER A 219 -29.09 4.16 -7.53
N GLU A 220 -28.16 4.42 -8.44
CA GLU A 220 -26.75 4.58 -8.15
C GLU A 220 -26.38 6.06 -7.93
N ASN A 221 -25.32 6.30 -7.15
CA ASN A 221 -24.81 7.64 -6.94
C ASN A 221 -24.14 8.17 -8.22
N PRO A 222 -24.63 9.28 -8.80
CA PRO A 222 -24.08 9.81 -10.05
C PRO A 222 -22.61 10.24 -9.95
N GLU A 223 -22.17 10.72 -8.79
CA GLU A 223 -20.75 11.08 -8.58
C GLU A 223 -19.84 9.84 -8.63
N GLN A 224 -20.26 8.71 -8.06
CA GLN A 224 -19.52 7.45 -8.12
C GLN A 224 -19.43 6.92 -9.56
N LEU A 225 -20.49 7.09 -10.34
CA LEU A 225 -20.49 6.74 -11.75
C LEU A 225 -19.51 7.60 -12.57
N LYS A 226 -19.49 8.91 -12.34
CA LYS A 226 -18.52 9.81 -12.99
C LYS A 226 -17.08 9.40 -12.64
N LYS A 227 -16.80 9.08 -11.37
CA LYS A 227 -15.49 8.57 -10.93
C LYS A 227 -15.13 7.25 -11.62
N LEU A 228 -16.08 6.33 -11.76
CA LEU A 228 -15.87 5.06 -12.47
C LEU A 228 -15.47 5.30 -13.92
N LEU A 229 -16.17 6.19 -14.64
CA LEU A 229 -15.89 6.51 -16.04
C LEU A 229 -14.51 7.15 -16.21
N VAL A 230 -14.16 8.12 -15.35
CA VAL A 230 -12.82 8.73 -15.33
C VAL A 230 -11.74 7.68 -15.05
N HIS A 231 -11.96 6.80 -14.07
CA HIS A 231 -11.01 5.73 -13.75
C HIS A 231 -10.86 4.74 -14.91
N ALA A 232 -11.96 4.35 -15.55
CA ALA A 232 -11.94 3.48 -16.72
C ALA A 232 -11.12 4.09 -17.87
N PHE A 233 -11.31 5.38 -18.13
CA PHE A 233 -10.55 6.12 -19.13
C PHE A 233 -9.03 6.15 -18.81
N LEU A 234 -8.66 6.47 -17.57
CA LEU A 234 -7.26 6.47 -17.13
C LEU A 234 -6.63 5.07 -17.17
N GLN A 235 -7.40 4.02 -16.84
CA GLN A 235 -6.96 2.63 -16.91
C GLN A 235 -6.70 2.20 -18.35
N ASP A 236 -7.56 2.58 -19.27
CA ASP A 236 -7.37 2.27 -20.70
C ASP A 236 -6.12 2.94 -21.27
N LEU A 237 -5.86 4.21 -20.90
CA LEU A 237 -4.61 4.89 -21.24
C LEU A 237 -3.39 4.17 -20.68
N ARG A 238 -3.48 3.69 -19.45
CA ARG A 238 -2.43 2.93 -18.77
C ARG A 238 -2.11 1.63 -19.50
N GLU A 239 -3.14 0.87 -19.87
CA GLU A 239 -2.97 -0.38 -20.61
C GLU A 239 -2.49 -0.15 -22.04
N ALA A 240 -3.09 0.79 -22.76
CA ALA A 240 -2.72 1.13 -24.12
C ALA A 240 -1.28 1.65 -24.20
N TYR A 241 -0.81 2.39 -23.19
CA TYR A 241 0.51 3.02 -23.16
C TYR A 241 1.53 2.28 -22.27
N ARG A 242 1.25 1.06 -21.88
CA ARG A 242 2.11 0.23 -21.03
C ARG A 242 3.43 -0.10 -21.71
N ARG A 243 4.56 0.14 -21.01
CA ARG A 243 5.92 -0.08 -21.53
C ARG A 243 6.43 -1.51 -21.38
N ARG A 244 5.89 -2.32 -20.44
CA ARG A 244 6.30 -3.70 -20.15
C ARG A 244 5.18 -4.68 -20.45
N LYS A 245 5.50 -5.87 -20.97
CA LYS A 245 4.52 -6.98 -21.13
C LYS A 245 4.48 -7.82 -19.86
N LEU A 246 5.64 -8.12 -19.32
CA LEU A 246 5.90 -8.74 -18.04
C LEU A 246 6.84 -7.82 -17.25
N ARG A 247 6.94 -7.99 -15.93
CA ARG A 247 7.76 -7.14 -15.06
C ARG A 247 9.21 -6.99 -15.55
N PHE A 248 9.74 -8.03 -16.18
CA PHE A 248 11.13 -8.09 -16.68
C PHE A 248 11.30 -7.85 -18.18
N LEU A 249 10.23 -8.01 -18.98
CA LEU A 249 10.34 -7.92 -20.45
C LEU A 249 9.65 -6.65 -20.96
N PRO A 250 10.42 -5.63 -21.35
CA PRO A 250 9.84 -4.44 -21.98
C PRO A 250 9.21 -4.82 -23.33
N ARG A 251 8.02 -4.26 -23.60
CA ARG A 251 7.45 -4.35 -24.93
C ARG A 251 8.35 -3.62 -25.91
N ARG A 252 8.58 -4.17 -27.10
CA ARG A 252 9.34 -3.51 -28.16
C ARG A 252 8.83 -2.09 -28.46
N ARG A 253 7.51 -1.89 -28.51
CA ARG A 253 6.88 -0.57 -28.60
C ARG A 253 7.07 0.27 -27.32
N GLY A 254 7.28 -0.34 -26.19
CA GLY A 254 7.50 0.34 -24.91
C GLY A 254 8.78 1.16 -24.86
N TRP A 255 9.84 0.72 -25.52
CA TRP A 255 11.09 1.48 -25.63
C TRP A 255 10.97 2.76 -26.44
N ARG A 256 9.96 2.84 -27.32
CA ARG A 256 9.67 4.02 -28.14
C ARG A 256 8.73 5.01 -27.44
N ARG A 257 8.13 4.63 -26.31
CA ARG A 257 7.21 5.46 -25.53
C ARG A 257 7.99 6.32 -24.54
N THR A 258 8.76 7.26 -25.06
CA THR A 258 9.67 8.14 -24.29
C THR A 258 9.03 9.44 -23.85
N ALA A 259 7.77 9.68 -24.23
CA ALA A 259 6.98 10.82 -23.77
C ALA A 259 5.67 10.36 -23.10
N TYR A 260 5.13 11.18 -22.21
CA TYR A 260 3.76 11.05 -21.68
C TYR A 260 2.72 11.54 -22.70
N VAL A 261 1.51 11.02 -22.59
CA VAL A 261 0.36 11.52 -23.36
C VAL A 261 -0.04 12.87 -22.76
N THR A 262 -0.09 13.92 -23.57
CA THR A 262 -0.36 15.29 -23.10
C THR A 262 -1.73 15.76 -23.57
N VAL A 263 -2.57 16.20 -22.65
CA VAL A 263 -3.85 16.88 -22.94
C VAL A 263 -3.70 18.36 -22.64
N LEU A 264 -4.03 19.17 -23.64
CA LEU A 264 -4.10 20.63 -23.53
C LEU A 264 -5.58 21.02 -23.50
N LEU A 265 -6.09 21.38 -22.33
CA LEU A 265 -7.51 21.72 -22.13
C LEU A 265 -7.64 23.23 -21.88
N ASP A 266 -8.16 23.96 -22.85
CA ASP A 266 -8.31 25.39 -22.79
C ASP A 266 -9.71 25.83 -22.31
N ASN A 267 -9.82 27.04 -21.77
CA ASN A 267 -11.07 27.69 -21.33
C ASN A 267 -11.84 26.85 -20.27
N VAL A 268 -11.12 26.27 -19.32
CA VAL A 268 -11.72 25.50 -18.22
C VAL A 268 -12.50 26.41 -17.28
N THR A 269 -13.78 26.10 -17.07
CA THR A 269 -14.67 26.82 -16.14
C THR A 269 -15.51 25.83 -15.35
N GLU A 270 -16.21 26.29 -14.29
CA GLU A 270 -17.19 25.49 -13.59
C GLU A 270 -18.40 25.21 -14.47
N ALA A 271 -18.85 26.22 -15.21
CA ALA A 271 -20.03 26.13 -16.06
C ALA A 271 -19.91 25.09 -17.19
N ASN A 272 -18.71 24.88 -17.74
CA ASN A 272 -18.49 23.85 -18.78
C ASN A 272 -18.07 22.48 -18.24
N GLY A 273 -18.09 22.30 -16.91
CA GLY A 273 -17.71 21.04 -16.26
C GLY A 273 -16.20 20.73 -16.27
N GLY A 274 -15.37 21.66 -16.75
CA GLY A 274 -13.92 21.46 -16.83
C GLY A 274 -13.27 21.33 -15.46
N TRP A 275 -13.63 22.16 -14.49
CA TRP A 275 -13.14 22.05 -13.12
C TRP A 275 -13.64 20.77 -12.44
N GLU A 276 -14.88 20.36 -12.68
CA GLU A 276 -15.43 19.11 -12.17
C GLU A 276 -14.64 17.91 -12.73
N LEU A 277 -14.31 17.90 -14.03
CA LEU A 277 -13.47 16.85 -14.64
C LEU A 277 -12.10 16.77 -13.96
N LEU A 278 -11.44 17.90 -13.74
CA LEU A 278 -10.14 17.94 -13.07
C LEU A 278 -10.23 17.47 -11.63
N ARG A 279 -11.28 17.85 -10.90
CA ARG A 279 -11.56 17.36 -9.53
C ARG A 279 -11.69 15.84 -9.51
N LEU A 280 -12.49 15.27 -10.41
CA LEU A 280 -12.67 13.84 -10.50
C LEU A 280 -11.36 13.09 -10.84
N ILE A 281 -10.55 13.63 -11.76
CA ILE A 281 -9.23 13.06 -12.07
C ILE A 281 -8.29 13.13 -10.87
N ASN A 282 -8.29 14.24 -10.14
CA ASN A 282 -7.50 14.41 -8.91
C ASN A 282 -7.92 13.38 -7.85
N GLU A 283 -9.22 13.25 -7.59
CA GLU A 283 -9.77 12.29 -6.64
C GLU A 283 -9.42 10.85 -7.03
N VAL A 284 -9.68 10.45 -8.28
CA VAL A 284 -9.34 9.11 -8.79
C VAL A 284 -7.84 8.82 -8.63
N ARG A 285 -6.95 9.74 -9.01
CA ARG A 285 -5.50 9.58 -8.85
C ARG A 285 -5.05 9.49 -7.40
N ASN A 286 -5.73 10.18 -6.48
CA ASN A 286 -5.41 10.13 -5.06
C ASN A 286 -5.95 8.85 -4.41
N GLU A 287 -7.18 8.49 -4.71
CA GLU A 287 -7.84 7.32 -4.15
C GLU A 287 -7.28 6.00 -4.68
N THR A 288 -6.92 5.92 -5.97
CA THR A 288 -6.34 4.70 -6.54
C THR A 288 -4.83 4.60 -6.37
N GLY A 289 -4.13 5.72 -6.21
CA GLY A 289 -2.67 5.76 -6.20
C GLY A 289 -1.99 5.35 -7.52
N ASP A 290 -2.77 5.02 -8.52
CA ASP A 290 -2.31 4.50 -9.80
C ASP A 290 -1.55 5.55 -10.62
N LEU A 291 -0.44 5.15 -11.24
CA LEU A 291 0.33 5.98 -12.16
C LEU A 291 -0.21 5.78 -13.58
N ASP A 292 -0.83 6.80 -14.12
CA ASP A 292 -1.27 6.85 -15.52
C ASP A 292 -0.31 7.70 -16.38
N PRO A 293 -0.26 7.49 -17.70
CA PRO A 293 0.65 8.21 -18.58
C PRO A 293 0.10 9.56 -19.06
N LEU A 294 -0.92 10.12 -18.42
CA LEU A 294 -1.63 11.31 -18.88
C LEU A 294 -1.13 12.57 -18.15
N LEU A 295 -0.48 13.47 -18.88
CA LEU A 295 -0.17 14.82 -18.46
C LEU A 295 -1.31 15.74 -18.91
N ILE A 296 -1.91 16.48 -17.97
CA ILE A 296 -2.95 17.45 -18.27
C ILE A 296 -2.42 18.85 -17.99
N ILE A 297 -2.54 19.73 -18.99
CA ILE A 297 -2.20 21.15 -18.89
C ILE A 297 -3.46 21.93 -19.27
N THR A 298 -3.96 22.74 -18.35
CA THR A 298 -5.20 23.47 -18.53
C THR A 298 -4.95 24.97 -18.48
N ALA A 299 -5.81 25.74 -19.11
CA ALA A 299 -5.85 27.18 -18.94
C ALA A 299 -7.27 27.66 -18.60
N SER A 300 -7.35 28.55 -17.61
CA SER A 300 -8.59 29.08 -17.10
C SER A 300 -8.44 30.55 -16.70
N ASP A 301 -9.50 31.33 -16.88
CA ASP A 301 -9.60 32.69 -16.37
C ASP A 301 -10.16 32.72 -14.93
N GLU A 302 -10.67 31.59 -14.46
CA GLU A 302 -11.27 31.39 -13.15
C GLU A 302 -10.40 30.45 -12.28
N ARG A 303 -10.46 30.63 -10.96
CA ARG A 303 -9.91 29.69 -10.01
C ARG A 303 -10.90 28.56 -9.75
N PRO A 304 -10.42 27.37 -9.36
CA PRO A 304 -11.32 26.29 -8.97
C PRO A 304 -12.26 26.74 -7.85
N PRO A 305 -13.47 26.17 -7.77
CA PRO A 305 -14.43 26.50 -6.72
C PRO A 305 -13.84 26.32 -5.31
N PRO A 306 -14.29 27.10 -4.31
CA PRO A 306 -13.69 27.17 -2.97
C PRO A 306 -13.85 25.92 -2.10
N ALA A 307 -14.39 24.84 -2.60
CA ALA A 307 -14.46 23.57 -1.87
C ALA A 307 -13.09 22.97 -1.49
N ALA A 308 -12.00 23.60 -1.92
CA ALA A 308 -10.65 23.27 -1.46
C ALA A 308 -10.20 24.38 -0.49
N GLU A 309 -10.38 24.16 0.80
CA GLU A 309 -9.95 25.07 1.88
C GLU A 309 -8.46 25.37 1.95
N SER A 310 -7.65 24.84 1.05
CA SER A 310 -6.23 25.16 0.95
C SER A 310 -5.73 25.08 -0.49
N VAL A 311 -6.18 26.01 -1.30
CA VAL A 311 -5.56 26.20 -2.63
C VAL A 311 -4.13 26.71 -2.40
N ALA A 312 -3.13 25.90 -2.74
CA ALA A 312 -1.75 26.35 -2.80
C ALA A 312 -1.68 27.60 -3.68
N GLY A 313 -1.02 28.67 -3.22
CA GLY A 313 -0.92 29.90 -3.98
C GLY A 313 -0.39 29.63 -5.38
N ALA A 314 -0.93 30.30 -6.40
CA ALA A 314 -0.41 30.19 -7.75
C ALA A 314 0.97 30.86 -7.84
N GLU A 315 1.93 30.17 -8.42
CA GLU A 315 3.28 30.69 -8.62
C GLU A 315 3.40 31.38 -9.99
N PRO A 316 4.16 32.47 -10.11
CA PRO A 316 4.40 33.10 -11.40
C PRO A 316 5.06 32.17 -12.41
N ALA A 317 4.76 32.30 -13.70
CA ALA A 317 5.35 31.51 -14.78
C ALA A 317 6.89 31.46 -14.75
N ALA A 318 7.54 32.56 -14.39
CA ALA A 318 9.00 32.64 -14.24
C ALA A 318 9.56 31.69 -13.16
N ARG A 319 8.73 31.21 -12.23
CA ARG A 319 9.11 30.27 -11.16
C ARG A 319 8.52 28.86 -11.35
N ALA A 320 8.08 28.53 -12.55
CA ALA A 320 7.38 27.26 -12.85
C ALA A 320 8.18 26.01 -12.42
N THR A 321 9.49 25.98 -12.63
CA THR A 321 10.36 24.86 -12.22
C THR A 321 10.43 24.73 -10.69
N ARG A 322 10.48 25.84 -9.95
CA ARG A 322 10.44 25.84 -8.48
C ARG A 322 9.07 25.39 -7.96
N ALA A 323 7.98 25.85 -8.58
CA ALA A 323 6.64 25.38 -8.26
C ALA A 323 6.52 23.86 -8.39
N TRP A 324 7.10 23.28 -9.43
CA TRP A 324 7.17 21.84 -9.64
C TRP A 324 7.95 21.11 -8.55
N SER A 325 9.14 21.58 -8.17
CA SER A 325 9.92 20.94 -7.09
C SER A 325 9.17 21.00 -5.75
N THR A 326 8.56 22.14 -5.41
CA THR A 326 7.74 22.30 -4.20
C THR A 326 6.54 21.35 -4.20
N TRP A 327 5.87 21.19 -5.36
CA TRP A 327 4.76 20.27 -5.52
C TRP A 327 5.19 18.82 -5.27
N LYS A 328 6.34 18.39 -5.81
CA LYS A 328 6.87 17.04 -5.57
C LYS A 328 7.06 16.74 -4.09
N HIS A 329 7.66 17.66 -3.34
CA HIS A 329 7.87 17.48 -1.90
C HIS A 329 6.55 17.41 -1.11
N ARG A 330 5.54 18.16 -1.51
CA ARG A 330 4.23 18.18 -0.83
C ARG A 330 3.34 16.98 -1.19
N LEU A 331 3.51 16.37 -2.35
CA LEU A 331 2.59 15.37 -2.88
C LEU A 331 2.36 14.17 -1.94
N PRO A 332 3.40 13.55 -1.33
CA PRO A 332 3.19 12.40 -0.47
C PRO A 332 2.26 12.70 0.72
N GLY A 333 2.54 13.76 1.48
CA GLY A 333 1.71 14.15 2.62
C GLY A 333 0.28 14.57 2.22
N ARG A 334 0.12 15.31 1.11
CA ARG A 334 -1.20 15.73 0.62
C ARG A 334 -2.03 14.54 0.13
N ARG A 335 -1.40 13.52 -0.42
CA ARG A 335 -2.09 12.28 -0.83
C ARG A 335 -2.55 11.46 0.36
N GLN A 336 -1.75 11.35 1.40
CA GLN A 336 -2.14 10.66 2.64
C GLN A 336 -3.40 11.27 3.24
N MET A 337 -3.49 12.59 3.23
CA MET A 337 -4.67 13.34 3.70
C MET A 337 -5.83 13.35 2.71
N LEU A 338 -5.75 12.65 1.58
CA LEU A 338 -6.74 12.69 0.49
C LEU A 338 -7.14 14.12 0.10
N ALA A 339 -6.18 15.05 0.18
CA ALA A 339 -6.47 16.45 -0.04
C ALA A 339 -7.02 16.74 -1.45
N GLY A 340 -8.13 17.49 -1.53
CA GLY A 340 -8.82 17.78 -2.78
C GLY A 340 -7.98 18.56 -3.81
N ASP A 341 -6.84 19.14 -3.39
CA ASP A 341 -5.90 19.87 -4.24
C ASP A 341 -4.54 19.17 -4.44
N ALA A 342 -4.38 17.93 -3.99
CA ALA A 342 -3.07 17.24 -3.94
C ALA A 342 -2.35 17.20 -5.29
N ARG A 343 -3.07 17.10 -6.39
CA ARG A 343 -2.50 16.98 -7.74
C ARG A 343 -2.40 18.28 -8.50
N TYR A 344 -2.99 19.39 -8.02
CA TYR A 344 -2.96 20.66 -8.71
C TYR A 344 -1.61 21.35 -8.59
N LEU A 345 -1.17 21.92 -9.73
CA LEU A 345 0.00 22.80 -9.83
C LEU A 345 -0.47 24.10 -10.50
N PHE A 346 -0.70 25.13 -9.70
CA PHE A 346 -1.20 26.41 -10.17
C PHE A 346 -0.05 27.32 -10.60
N ILE A 347 -0.16 27.88 -11.82
CA ILE A 347 0.81 28.81 -12.38
C ILE A 347 0.06 30.02 -12.94
N ASP A 348 0.40 31.19 -12.46
CA ASP A 348 -0.15 32.48 -12.97
C ASP A 348 0.52 32.86 -14.28
N LEU A 349 -0.28 33.11 -15.31
CA LEU A 349 0.16 33.67 -16.58
C LEU A 349 0.06 35.20 -16.53
N PRO A 350 1.20 35.91 -16.64
CA PRO A 350 1.18 37.39 -16.69
C PRO A 350 0.61 37.89 -18.02
N LYS A 351 0.28 39.17 -18.05
CA LYS A 351 -0.09 39.88 -19.29
C LYS A 351 1.12 39.92 -20.23
N PRO A 352 0.90 39.97 -21.54
CA PRO A 352 1.97 40.24 -22.49
C PRO A 352 2.70 41.55 -22.14
N SER A 353 4.03 41.44 -22.06
CA SER A 353 4.88 42.61 -21.78
C SER A 353 5.66 43.03 -23.01
N PRO A 354 5.86 44.30 -23.26
CA PRO A 354 6.75 44.77 -24.32
C PRO A 354 8.23 44.56 -23.96
N ALA A 355 8.58 44.50 -22.67
CA ALA A 355 9.92 44.21 -22.19
C ALA A 355 10.06 42.69 -21.92
N ILE A 356 10.42 41.93 -22.94
CA ILE A 356 10.59 40.49 -22.90
C ILE A 356 12.09 40.18 -22.92
N THR A 357 12.55 39.21 -22.13
CA THR A 357 13.96 38.70 -22.19
C THR A 357 14.23 38.04 -23.55
N PRO A 358 15.45 38.09 -24.09
CA PRO A 358 15.79 37.36 -25.33
C PRO A 358 15.45 35.87 -25.28
N GLU A 359 15.56 35.23 -24.09
CA GLU A 359 15.20 33.84 -23.85
C GLU A 359 13.70 33.61 -24.01
N ASP A 360 12.86 34.46 -23.44
CA ASP A 360 11.40 34.39 -23.58
C ASP A 360 10.93 34.71 -25.03
N ALA A 361 11.64 35.56 -25.76
CA ALA A 361 11.33 35.89 -27.15
C ALA A 361 11.59 34.72 -28.09
N GLY A 362 12.70 33.99 -27.93
CA GLY A 362 13.12 32.89 -28.76
C GLY A 362 12.55 31.50 -28.40
N VAL A 363 11.71 31.40 -27.36
CA VAL A 363 11.25 30.13 -26.78
C VAL A 363 10.61 29.15 -27.78
N TRP A 364 9.99 29.68 -28.84
CA TRP A 364 9.35 28.88 -29.89
C TRP A 364 10.27 28.54 -31.08
N GLU A 365 11.46 29.12 -31.14
CA GLU A 365 12.44 28.88 -32.20
C GLU A 365 13.41 27.72 -31.86
N ASP A 366 13.52 27.37 -30.58
CA ASP A 366 14.36 26.29 -30.08
C ASP A 366 13.78 24.91 -30.42
N ARG A 367 14.35 24.29 -31.48
CA ARG A 367 13.92 22.97 -31.99
C ARG A 367 14.43 21.77 -31.18
N GLN A 368 15.16 21.93 -30.09
CA GLN A 368 15.79 20.82 -29.33
C GLN A 368 14.86 20.08 -28.37
N ALA A 369 13.57 20.29 -28.45
CA ALA A 369 12.59 19.86 -27.42
C ALA A 369 11.99 18.47 -27.62
N GLY A 370 12.50 17.67 -28.55
CA GLY A 370 11.94 16.35 -28.85
C GLY A 370 12.09 15.32 -27.72
N PRO A 371 11.25 14.27 -27.69
CA PRO A 371 11.38 13.17 -26.73
C PRO A 371 12.70 12.45 -26.90
N VAL A 372 13.22 11.88 -25.82
CA VAL A 372 14.50 11.13 -25.81
C VAL A 372 14.48 10.01 -26.85
N ALA A 373 15.52 9.91 -27.70
CA ALA A 373 15.64 8.87 -28.70
C ALA A 373 15.58 7.46 -28.04
N PRO A 374 14.83 6.50 -28.61
CA PRO A 374 14.79 5.15 -28.08
C PRO A 374 16.18 4.48 -28.14
N PRO A 375 16.56 3.68 -27.13
CA PRO A 375 17.86 3.03 -27.08
C PRO A 375 18.08 2.08 -28.29
N TRP A 376 19.34 1.84 -28.68
CA TRP A 376 19.72 0.98 -29.80
C TRP A 376 19.17 -0.45 -29.68
N ILE A 377 18.99 -0.94 -28.45
CA ILE A 377 18.37 -2.25 -28.13
C ILE A 377 16.93 -2.36 -28.66
N ALA A 378 16.26 -1.25 -28.93
CA ALA A 378 14.91 -1.24 -29.52
C ALA A 378 14.91 -1.52 -31.05
N ARG A 379 16.07 -1.72 -31.69
CA ARG A 379 16.18 -2.10 -33.10
C ARG A 379 15.83 -3.58 -33.30
N ARG A 380 15.16 -3.91 -34.41
CA ARG A 380 14.64 -5.27 -34.71
C ARG A 380 15.71 -6.37 -34.64
N GLY A 381 16.81 -6.19 -35.31
CA GLY A 381 17.85 -7.23 -35.43
C GLY A 381 18.57 -7.56 -34.12
N VAL A 382 18.69 -6.60 -33.19
CA VAL A 382 19.36 -6.83 -31.90
C VAL A 382 18.48 -7.70 -30.99
N LEU A 383 17.15 -7.52 -31.03
CA LEU A 383 16.22 -8.32 -30.22
C LEU A 383 16.11 -9.76 -30.75
N GLU A 384 16.11 -9.94 -32.06
CA GLU A 384 16.07 -11.26 -32.73
C GLU A 384 17.32 -12.06 -32.45
N LEU A 385 18.52 -11.43 -32.53
CA LEU A 385 19.79 -12.02 -32.13
C LEU A 385 19.86 -12.36 -30.63
N ALA A 386 19.35 -11.47 -29.76
CA ALA A 386 19.33 -11.73 -28.35
C ALA A 386 18.38 -12.87 -27.95
N VAL A 387 17.23 -13.00 -28.62
CA VAL A 387 16.29 -14.12 -28.41
C VAL A 387 16.88 -15.42 -28.93
N ALA A 388 17.54 -15.43 -30.10
CA ALA A 388 18.22 -16.60 -30.62
C ALA A 388 19.40 -17.05 -29.73
N ALA A 389 20.21 -16.11 -29.24
CA ALA A 389 21.27 -16.40 -28.26
C ALA A 389 20.75 -16.92 -26.93
N LEU A 390 19.60 -16.35 -26.43
CA LEU A 390 18.96 -16.82 -25.19
C LEU A 390 18.40 -18.24 -25.32
N LEU A 391 17.86 -18.60 -26.49
CA LEU A 391 17.38 -19.95 -26.80
C LEU A 391 18.53 -20.97 -26.87
N VAL A 392 19.66 -20.59 -27.41
CA VAL A 392 20.86 -21.45 -27.49
C VAL A 392 21.49 -21.64 -26.11
N VAL A 393 21.54 -20.58 -25.27
CA VAL A 393 22.08 -20.61 -23.91
C VAL A 393 21.15 -21.32 -22.92
N SER A 394 19.83 -21.29 -23.16
CA SER A 394 18.86 -21.93 -22.25
C SER A 394 18.72 -23.44 -22.43
N LEU A 395 19.18 -24.00 -23.55
CA LEU A 395 19.15 -25.44 -23.84
C LEU A 395 20.37 -26.21 -23.33
N ALA A 396 21.48 -25.54 -22.99
CA ALA A 396 22.73 -26.19 -22.56
C ALA A 396 22.82 -26.51 -21.03
N PRO A 397 22.21 -25.77 -20.08
CA PRO A 397 22.44 -26.04 -18.66
C PRO A 397 21.31 -26.80 -17.94
N THR A 398 20.26 -27.25 -18.64
CA THR A 398 19.11 -27.89 -17.95
C THR A 398 19.41 -29.30 -17.44
N ALA A 399 20.53 -29.90 -17.82
CA ALA A 399 20.89 -31.26 -17.37
C ALA A 399 21.73 -31.31 -16.07
N VAL A 400 22.39 -30.20 -15.67
CA VAL A 400 23.38 -30.25 -14.57
C VAL A 400 22.82 -29.68 -13.25
N LYS A 401 21.73 -28.92 -13.26
CA LYS A 401 21.18 -28.27 -12.05
C LYS A 401 19.98 -28.93 -11.40
N VAL A 402 19.55 -30.09 -11.86
CA VAL A 402 18.43 -30.81 -11.23
C VAL A 402 18.84 -31.45 -9.91
N ASP A 403 20.09 -31.82 -9.74
CA ASP A 403 20.57 -32.52 -8.54
C ASP A 403 20.85 -31.59 -7.34
N GLU A 404 21.31 -30.36 -7.56
CA GLU A 404 21.49 -29.36 -6.50
C GLU A 404 20.16 -28.75 -5.99
N TYR A 405 19.10 -28.80 -6.81
CA TYR A 405 17.79 -28.25 -6.46
C TYR A 405 16.99 -29.15 -5.51
N TRP A 406 17.37 -30.42 -5.38
CA TRP A 406 16.65 -31.43 -4.58
C TRP A 406 17.09 -31.50 -3.12
N GLY A 407 18.15 -30.80 -2.73
CA GLY A 407 18.71 -30.79 -1.37
C GLY A 407 18.22 -29.65 -0.48
N ALA A 408 17.48 -28.68 -0.98
CA ALA A 408 17.04 -27.53 -0.19
C ALA A 408 15.72 -27.80 0.54
N HIS A 409 15.65 -27.42 1.78
CA HIS A 409 14.77 -27.75 2.91
C HIS A 409 13.24 -27.58 2.76
N CYS A 410 12.70 -27.23 1.60
CA CYS A 410 11.28 -27.32 1.27
C CYS A 410 10.98 -28.69 0.65
N SER A 411 10.45 -29.60 1.42
CA SER A 411 10.06 -30.94 0.97
C SER A 411 8.97 -30.84 -0.10
N PHE A 412 9.36 -30.78 -1.36
CA PHE A 412 8.51 -30.67 -2.54
C PHE A 412 7.40 -31.75 -2.60
N PHE A 413 7.68 -32.95 -2.12
CA PHE A 413 6.73 -34.08 -2.15
C PHE A 413 5.64 -34.04 -1.06
N ARG A 414 5.85 -33.32 0.04
CA ARG A 414 4.85 -33.26 1.13
C ARG A 414 3.99 -32.01 1.12
N ALA A 415 4.58 -30.85 0.80
CA ALA A 415 3.89 -29.56 0.84
C ALA A 415 3.06 -29.29 -0.43
N GLY A 416 3.60 -29.59 -1.62
CA GLY A 416 2.93 -29.32 -2.89
C GLY A 416 1.72 -30.22 -3.23
N LEU A 417 1.48 -31.30 -2.46
CA LEU A 417 0.36 -32.22 -2.64
C LEU A 417 -0.76 -32.02 -1.60
N SER A 418 -0.59 -31.14 -0.61
CA SER A 418 -1.61 -30.86 0.39
C SER A 418 -2.41 -29.62 0.03
N SER A 419 -3.75 -29.73 0.10
CA SER A 419 -4.62 -28.55 0.01
C SER A 419 -4.26 -27.55 1.13
N GLY A 420 -4.21 -26.26 0.82
CA GLY A 420 -3.94 -25.20 1.79
C GLY A 420 -2.45 -24.93 2.08
N VAL A 421 -1.52 -25.58 1.35
CA VAL A 421 -0.09 -25.35 1.46
C VAL A 421 0.53 -25.10 0.09
N ALA A 422 1.33 -24.05 -0.04
CA ALA A 422 2.24 -23.86 -1.17
C ALA A 422 3.55 -23.27 -0.69
N THR A 423 4.67 -23.88 -1.08
CA THR A 423 6.01 -23.45 -0.69
C THR A 423 6.94 -23.38 -1.90
N LYS A 424 7.94 -22.53 -1.79
CA LYS A 424 8.98 -22.33 -2.80
C LYS A 424 10.30 -21.98 -2.11
N VAL A 425 11.42 -22.44 -2.66
CA VAL A 425 12.74 -22.01 -2.21
C VAL A 425 13.13 -20.72 -2.93
N VAL A 426 13.44 -19.68 -2.18
CA VAL A 426 13.94 -18.40 -2.65
C VAL A 426 15.16 -18.04 -1.84
N ASP A 427 16.30 -17.84 -2.50
CA ASP A 427 17.59 -17.53 -1.84
C ASP A 427 17.94 -18.51 -0.70
N GLY A 428 17.70 -19.81 -0.91
CA GLY A 428 17.94 -20.85 0.07
C GLY A 428 16.93 -20.94 1.21
N GLN A 429 15.88 -20.11 1.21
CA GLN A 429 14.87 -20.06 2.25
C GLN A 429 13.56 -20.71 1.79
N CYS A 430 12.91 -21.44 2.68
CA CYS A 430 11.56 -21.97 2.44
C CYS A 430 10.50 -20.89 2.68
N VAL A 431 9.92 -20.36 1.63
CA VAL A 431 8.89 -19.31 1.69
C VAL A 431 7.56 -19.79 1.09
N GLY A 432 6.46 -19.13 1.41
CA GLY A 432 5.14 -19.47 0.89
C GLY A 432 4.07 -19.38 1.95
N TYR A 433 3.01 -20.19 1.85
CA TYR A 433 1.92 -20.15 2.82
C TYR A 433 1.47 -21.56 3.27
N SER A 434 0.85 -21.60 4.45
CA SER A 434 0.20 -22.77 5.03
C SER A 434 -1.02 -22.37 5.85
N ASP A 435 -2.06 -23.20 5.84
CA ASP A 435 -3.22 -23.08 6.72
C ASP A 435 -3.41 -24.31 7.66
N ASN A 436 -2.45 -25.23 7.65
CA ASN A 436 -2.51 -26.46 8.43
C ASN A 436 -1.14 -26.93 8.92
N ALA A 437 -1.11 -27.85 9.88
CA ALA A 437 0.08 -28.34 10.57
C ALA A 437 1.06 -29.16 9.70
N ARG A 438 0.75 -29.41 8.42
CA ARG A 438 1.65 -30.13 7.51
C ARG A 438 2.87 -29.32 7.12
N GLN A 439 2.71 -27.98 7.15
CA GLN A 439 3.81 -27.04 6.94
C GLN A 439 3.80 -25.98 8.04
N VAL A 440 4.91 -25.87 8.74
CA VAL A 440 5.20 -24.87 9.76
C VAL A 440 6.49 -24.17 9.36
N PHE A 441 6.57 -22.88 9.48
CA PHE A 441 7.73 -22.07 9.09
C PHE A 441 8.56 -21.68 10.31
N GLY A 442 9.87 -21.53 10.10
CA GLY A 442 10.83 -21.13 11.14
C GLY A 442 11.21 -22.27 12.09
N GLU A 443 12.34 -22.07 12.80
CA GLU A 443 12.92 -23.06 13.70
C GLU A 443 12.63 -22.78 15.18
N ASN A 444 12.29 -21.51 15.53
CA ASN A 444 11.99 -21.10 16.90
C ASN A 444 10.73 -21.81 17.44
N GLU A 445 10.81 -22.40 18.62
CA GLU A 445 9.77 -23.28 19.16
C GLU A 445 8.49 -22.50 19.52
N ARG A 446 8.61 -21.28 20.09
CA ARG A 446 7.44 -20.42 20.38
C ARG A 446 6.68 -20.05 19.09
N LEU A 447 7.42 -19.68 18.05
CA LEU A 447 6.84 -19.38 16.75
C LEU A 447 6.15 -20.59 16.11
N ARG A 448 6.75 -21.77 16.24
CA ARG A 448 6.16 -23.03 15.76
C ARG A 448 4.88 -23.35 16.52
N GLN A 449 4.90 -23.22 17.85
CA GLN A 449 3.73 -23.46 18.70
C GLN A 449 2.59 -22.49 18.39
N ALA A 450 2.89 -21.19 18.18
CA ALA A 450 1.89 -20.20 17.80
C ALA A 450 1.20 -20.57 16.48
N GLN A 451 1.96 -21.01 15.45
CA GLN A 451 1.40 -21.50 14.18
C GLN A 451 0.52 -22.75 14.39
N LEU A 452 0.96 -23.71 15.20
CA LEU A 452 0.18 -24.91 15.48
C LEU A 452 -1.15 -24.59 16.19
N LEU A 453 -1.18 -23.58 17.06
CA LEU A 453 -2.40 -23.11 17.70
C LEU A 453 -3.35 -22.46 16.67
N VAL A 454 -2.83 -21.63 15.77
CA VAL A 454 -3.60 -21.08 14.62
C VAL A 454 -4.23 -22.21 13.80
N PHE A 455 -3.44 -23.23 13.46
CA PHE A 455 -3.92 -24.35 12.63
C PHE A 455 -4.94 -25.23 13.35
N ALA A 456 -4.82 -25.38 14.67
CA ALA A 456 -5.83 -26.06 15.48
C ALA A 456 -7.17 -25.31 15.46
N GLU A 457 -7.13 -23.98 15.59
CA GLU A 457 -8.34 -23.15 15.49
C GLU A 457 -8.91 -23.13 14.05
N ASN A 458 -8.08 -23.22 12.99
CA ASN A 458 -8.56 -23.40 11.61
C ASN A 458 -9.35 -24.71 11.45
N ALA A 459 -8.84 -25.82 11.99
CA ALA A 459 -9.53 -27.10 11.95
C ALA A 459 -10.87 -27.06 12.70
N LYS A 460 -10.90 -26.42 13.86
CA LYS A 460 -12.13 -26.18 14.64
C LYS A 460 -13.13 -25.33 13.88
N ALA A 461 -12.70 -24.23 13.23
CA ALA A 461 -13.54 -23.37 12.43
C ALA A 461 -14.17 -24.14 11.25
N GLU A 462 -13.40 -24.99 10.57
CA GLU A 462 -13.87 -25.84 9.49
C GLU A 462 -14.91 -26.87 9.96
N GLU A 463 -14.71 -27.47 11.12
CA GLU A 463 -15.67 -28.41 11.73
C GLU A 463 -16.98 -27.69 12.08
N LEU A 464 -16.90 -26.53 12.75
CA LEU A 464 -18.08 -25.72 13.09
C LEU A 464 -18.85 -25.25 11.85
N HIS A 465 -18.15 -24.88 10.78
CA HIS A 465 -18.79 -24.51 9.52
C HIS A 465 -19.47 -25.72 8.85
N ARG A 466 -18.85 -26.90 8.88
CA ARG A 466 -19.46 -28.14 8.39
C ARG A 466 -20.72 -28.51 9.17
N ALA A 467 -20.72 -28.30 10.50
CA ALA A 467 -21.87 -28.51 11.36
C ALA A 467 -22.99 -27.46 11.15
N ASN A 468 -22.63 -26.23 10.81
CA ASN A 468 -23.57 -25.12 10.52
C ASN A 468 -23.12 -24.32 9.28
N PRO A 469 -23.47 -24.76 8.06
CA PRO A 469 -23.07 -24.09 6.83
C PRO A 469 -23.65 -22.68 6.65
N GLY A 470 -24.68 -22.32 7.40
CA GLY A 470 -25.27 -20.98 7.41
C GLY A 470 -24.45 -19.95 8.20
N ARG A 471 -23.51 -20.40 9.04
CA ARG A 471 -22.58 -19.52 9.75
C ARG A 471 -21.49 -19.04 8.81
N ALA A 472 -21.30 -17.72 8.74
CA ALA A 472 -20.27 -17.13 7.88
C ALA A 472 -18.87 -17.70 8.20
N TYR A 473 -18.12 -18.07 7.17
CA TYR A 473 -16.74 -18.59 7.27
C TYR A 473 -15.82 -17.71 6.44
N VAL A 474 -14.97 -16.97 7.11
CA VAL A 474 -14.10 -15.98 6.49
C VAL A 474 -12.63 -16.29 6.82
N SER A 475 -11.74 -15.83 5.94
CA SER A 475 -10.32 -16.04 6.09
C SER A 475 -9.55 -14.73 5.96
N VAL A 476 -8.41 -14.64 6.64
CA VAL A 476 -7.41 -13.60 6.43
C VAL A 476 -6.03 -14.24 6.22
N VAL A 477 -5.16 -13.58 5.47
CA VAL A 477 -3.76 -14.00 5.35
C VAL A 477 -2.92 -13.19 6.32
N TYR A 478 -2.15 -13.86 7.18
CA TYR A 478 -1.09 -13.24 7.96
C TYR A 478 0.23 -13.40 7.23
N LEU A 479 0.87 -12.30 6.83
CA LEU A 479 2.15 -12.28 6.11
C LEU A 479 3.24 -11.64 6.97
N ALA A 480 4.28 -12.42 7.29
CA ALA A 480 5.44 -11.94 8.05
C ALA A 480 6.73 -12.67 7.66
N GLY A 481 7.86 -12.22 8.19
CA GLY A 481 9.16 -12.87 8.03
C GLY A 481 9.34 -14.00 9.03
N LEU A 482 8.88 -15.21 8.70
CA LEU A 482 8.90 -16.37 9.59
C LEU A 482 10.20 -17.17 9.53
N THR A 483 11.05 -16.97 8.52
CA THR A 483 12.38 -17.54 8.45
C THR A 483 13.32 -16.73 9.32
N ASN A 484 13.84 -17.33 10.40
CA ASN A 484 14.75 -16.66 11.32
C ASN A 484 16.15 -17.27 11.20
N ASN A 485 17.16 -16.42 11.11
CA ASN A 485 18.54 -16.80 11.25
C ASN A 485 18.85 -16.93 12.75
N GLU A 486 19.80 -17.76 13.13
CA GLU A 486 20.29 -17.92 14.51
C GLU A 486 20.67 -16.58 15.20
N HIS A 487 20.85 -15.53 14.42
CA HIS A 487 21.27 -14.20 14.88
C HIS A 487 20.13 -13.26 15.29
N SER A 488 18.86 -13.66 15.19
CA SER A 488 17.73 -12.76 15.52
C SER A 488 16.55 -13.47 16.21
N PRO A 489 16.76 -14.08 17.40
CA PRO A 489 15.70 -14.77 18.12
C PRO A 489 14.59 -13.81 18.60
N ALA A 490 14.91 -12.56 18.95
CA ALA A 490 13.93 -11.55 19.33
C ALA A 490 12.89 -11.27 18.23
N THR A 491 13.29 -11.35 16.97
CA THR A 491 12.36 -11.23 15.84
C THR A 491 11.38 -12.41 15.80
N ALA A 492 11.84 -13.64 16.04
CA ALA A 492 10.97 -14.82 16.08
C ALA A 492 9.91 -14.72 17.18
N HIS A 493 10.33 -14.27 18.38
CA HIS A 493 9.41 -14.03 19.49
C HIS A 493 8.38 -12.96 19.17
N ALA A 494 8.79 -11.84 18.54
CA ALA A 494 7.87 -10.78 18.16
C ALA A 494 6.80 -11.24 17.15
N VAL A 495 7.21 -12.07 16.17
CA VAL A 495 6.27 -12.64 15.18
C VAL A 495 5.38 -13.71 15.83
N ALA A 496 5.90 -14.46 16.82
CA ALA A 496 5.08 -15.37 17.61
C ALA A 496 3.99 -14.61 18.40
N GLU A 497 4.33 -13.48 19.05
CA GLU A 497 3.35 -12.61 19.72
C GLU A 497 2.24 -12.12 18.76
N GLU A 498 2.59 -11.79 17.54
CA GLU A 498 1.61 -11.44 16.52
C GLU A 498 0.62 -12.59 16.27
N LEU A 499 1.09 -13.79 16.04
CA LEU A 499 0.24 -14.97 15.86
C LEU A 499 -0.57 -15.32 17.11
N GLU A 500 -0.01 -15.13 18.30
CA GLU A 500 -0.71 -15.31 19.57
C GLU A 500 -1.95 -14.40 19.68
N GLY A 501 -1.85 -13.15 19.22
CA GLY A 501 -2.99 -12.23 19.12
C GLY A 501 -4.08 -12.75 18.18
N VAL A 502 -3.66 -13.29 17.04
CA VAL A 502 -4.57 -13.94 16.08
C VAL A 502 -5.28 -15.15 16.72
N VAL A 503 -4.55 -16.00 17.47
CA VAL A 503 -5.14 -17.16 18.17
C VAL A 503 -6.22 -16.74 19.16
N ILE A 504 -5.97 -15.69 19.94
CA ILE A 504 -6.97 -15.17 20.88
C ILE A 504 -8.24 -14.76 20.13
N ARG A 505 -8.10 -14.03 19.02
CA ARG A 505 -9.24 -13.64 18.21
C ARG A 505 -9.95 -14.83 17.57
N GLN A 506 -9.22 -15.82 17.07
CA GLN A 506 -9.82 -17.04 16.54
C GLN A 506 -10.63 -17.78 17.61
N ARG A 507 -10.11 -17.94 18.82
CA ARG A 507 -10.82 -18.60 19.94
C ARG A 507 -12.13 -17.91 20.27
N GLU A 508 -12.11 -16.58 20.27
CA GLU A 508 -13.32 -15.77 20.51
C GLU A 508 -14.37 -15.93 19.38
N GLN A 509 -13.92 -15.99 18.12
CA GLN A 509 -14.83 -16.15 16.97
C GLN A 509 -15.30 -17.58 16.78
N ASN A 510 -14.41 -18.55 16.94
CA ASN A 510 -14.67 -19.98 16.75
C ASN A 510 -15.33 -20.62 17.99
N ASP A 511 -16.13 -19.82 18.72
CA ASP A 511 -16.91 -20.31 19.86
C ASP A 511 -18.13 -21.12 19.37
N PRO A 512 -18.22 -22.39 19.77
CA PRO A 512 -19.36 -23.25 19.41
C PRO A 512 -20.70 -22.76 19.96
N SER A 513 -20.70 -21.99 21.07
CA SER A 513 -21.91 -21.45 21.67
C SER A 513 -22.53 -20.28 20.87
N SER A 514 -21.76 -19.64 19.97
CA SER A 514 -22.21 -18.52 19.16
C SER A 514 -22.65 -18.97 17.77
N SER A 515 -23.89 -18.68 17.38
CA SER A 515 -24.37 -18.89 16.01
C SER A 515 -24.21 -17.67 15.08
N VAL A 516 -23.91 -16.49 15.65
CA VAL A 516 -23.96 -15.19 14.95
C VAL A 516 -22.55 -14.71 14.55
N LYS A 517 -21.53 -15.00 15.36
CA LYS A 517 -20.15 -14.59 15.07
C LYS A 517 -19.62 -15.34 13.84
N PRO A 518 -18.99 -14.65 12.85
CA PRO A 518 -18.34 -15.35 11.73
C PRO A 518 -17.18 -16.21 12.25
N LEU A 519 -17.01 -17.36 11.63
CA LEU A 519 -15.85 -18.24 11.89
C LEU A 519 -14.63 -17.66 11.19
N LEU A 520 -13.48 -17.71 11.87
CA LEU A 520 -12.22 -17.16 11.37
C LEU A 520 -11.19 -18.26 11.09
N ARG A 521 -10.80 -18.39 9.83
CA ARG A 521 -9.61 -19.14 9.39
C ARG A 521 -8.47 -18.19 9.09
N VAL A 522 -7.23 -18.58 9.38
CA VAL A 522 -6.05 -17.78 9.10
C VAL A 522 -5.05 -18.58 8.27
N VAL A 523 -4.62 -18.00 7.17
CA VAL A 523 -3.53 -18.52 6.34
C VAL A 523 -2.23 -17.86 6.78
N VAL A 524 -1.27 -18.63 7.21
CA VAL A 524 0.05 -18.13 7.64
C VAL A 524 0.99 -18.10 6.43
N ALA A 525 1.55 -16.95 6.11
CA ALA A 525 2.43 -16.75 4.97
C ALA A 525 3.82 -16.26 5.41
N ASN A 526 4.85 -16.94 4.90
CA ASN A 526 6.25 -16.63 5.17
C ASN A 526 6.86 -15.82 4.03
N GLY A 527 7.19 -14.55 4.31
CA GLY A 527 7.90 -13.63 3.41
C GLY A 527 9.43 -13.75 3.43
N GLY A 528 9.99 -14.80 4.05
CA GLY A 528 11.44 -15.00 4.21
C GLY A 528 12.04 -14.19 5.36
N THR A 529 13.35 -14.30 5.57
CA THR A 529 14.07 -13.57 6.62
C THR A 529 13.90 -12.06 6.43
N GLY A 530 13.33 -11.39 7.44
CA GLY A 530 13.09 -9.95 7.41
C GLY A 530 12.28 -9.47 6.19
N MET A 531 11.37 -10.29 5.68
CA MET A 531 10.52 -10.01 4.52
C MET A 531 11.25 -9.96 3.16
N SER A 532 12.44 -10.56 3.06
CA SER A 532 13.27 -10.50 1.85
C SER A 532 12.62 -11.08 0.58
N ALA A 533 11.64 -11.98 0.72
CA ALA A 533 10.90 -12.61 -0.37
C ALA A 533 9.41 -12.23 -0.40
N ALA A 534 9.00 -11.20 0.35
CA ALA A 534 7.58 -10.81 0.48
C ALA A 534 6.92 -10.51 -0.87
N ASP A 535 7.63 -9.85 -1.79
CA ASP A 535 7.15 -9.53 -3.13
C ASP A 535 6.94 -10.79 -4.00
N VAL A 536 7.83 -11.77 -3.88
CA VAL A 536 7.75 -13.04 -4.61
C VAL A 536 6.58 -13.88 -4.09
N VAL A 537 6.49 -14.04 -2.77
CA VAL A 537 5.40 -14.79 -2.12
C VAL A 537 4.04 -14.16 -2.44
N THR A 538 3.95 -12.84 -2.35
CA THR A 538 2.70 -12.13 -2.65
C THR A 538 2.27 -12.32 -4.09
N ARG A 539 3.16 -12.07 -5.05
CA ARG A 539 2.85 -12.13 -6.47
C ARG A 539 2.58 -13.55 -6.97
N ASP A 540 3.47 -14.49 -6.62
CA ASP A 540 3.47 -15.82 -7.23
C ASP A 540 2.52 -16.79 -6.50
N MET A 541 2.21 -16.53 -5.20
CA MET A 541 1.50 -17.48 -4.35
C MET A 541 0.24 -16.89 -3.69
N LEU A 542 0.32 -15.73 -3.01
CA LEU A 542 -0.83 -15.18 -2.29
C LEU A 542 -1.89 -14.58 -3.22
N VAL A 543 -1.49 -13.84 -4.24
CA VAL A 543 -2.45 -13.30 -5.21
C VAL A 543 -3.26 -14.40 -5.89
N PRO A 544 -2.66 -15.48 -6.43
CA PRO A 544 -3.42 -16.61 -6.97
C PRO A 544 -4.32 -17.31 -5.94
N LEU A 545 -3.84 -17.50 -4.70
CA LEU A 545 -4.62 -18.08 -3.62
C LEU A 545 -5.87 -17.22 -3.33
N ILE A 546 -5.66 -15.92 -3.10
CA ILE A 546 -6.73 -14.99 -2.73
C ILE A 546 -7.73 -14.81 -3.89
N GLU A 547 -7.26 -14.76 -5.13
CA GLU A 547 -8.16 -14.72 -6.30
C GLU A 547 -8.98 -16.01 -6.44
N GLY A 548 -8.40 -17.14 -6.06
CA GLY A 548 -9.05 -18.46 -6.08
C GLY A 548 -10.06 -18.69 -4.95
N ASP A 549 -9.89 -18.03 -3.80
CA ASP A 549 -10.74 -18.19 -2.62
C ASP A 549 -11.41 -16.84 -2.24
N PRO A 550 -12.72 -16.68 -2.56
CA PRO A 550 -13.45 -15.45 -2.21
C PRO A 550 -13.65 -15.28 -0.69
N GLY A 551 -13.48 -16.32 0.10
CA GLY A 551 -13.57 -16.28 1.57
C GLY A 551 -12.40 -15.54 2.21
N ILE A 552 -11.28 -15.35 1.49
CA ILE A 552 -10.14 -14.59 1.99
C ILE A 552 -10.40 -13.08 1.82
N LEU A 553 -10.53 -12.37 2.93
CA LEU A 553 -10.92 -10.94 2.97
C LEU A 553 -9.76 -10.01 2.60
N GLY A 554 -8.53 -10.35 3.00
CA GLY A 554 -7.35 -9.53 2.78
C GLY A 554 -6.11 -10.06 3.52
N VAL A 555 -5.08 -9.21 3.57
CA VAL A 555 -3.78 -9.54 4.18
C VAL A 555 -3.52 -8.63 5.37
N LEU A 556 -3.04 -9.19 6.48
CA LEU A 556 -2.63 -8.46 7.68
C LEU A 556 -1.21 -8.87 8.11
N GLY A 557 -0.58 -8.05 8.95
CA GLY A 557 0.77 -8.28 9.43
C GLY A 557 1.78 -7.31 8.82
N PHE A 558 2.73 -7.83 8.04
CA PHE A 558 3.89 -7.11 7.47
C PHE A 558 4.89 -6.69 8.55
N ASP A 559 5.85 -7.55 8.80
CA ASP A 559 6.80 -7.43 9.92
C ASP A 559 7.81 -6.27 9.76
N ARG A 560 8.27 -5.97 8.56
CA ARG A 560 9.35 -4.98 8.32
C ARG A 560 9.10 -4.07 7.12
N SER A 561 9.40 -2.78 7.30
CA SER A 561 9.38 -1.78 6.21
C SER A 561 10.67 -1.89 5.40
N VAL A 562 10.64 -2.73 4.37
CA VAL A 562 11.72 -2.94 3.39
C VAL A 562 11.15 -2.87 1.97
N ALA A 563 12.03 -2.74 0.97
CA ALA A 563 11.61 -2.58 -0.43
C ALA A 563 10.70 -3.71 -0.93
N GLN A 564 10.93 -4.96 -0.48
CA GLN A 564 10.12 -6.12 -0.86
C GLN A 564 8.72 -6.06 -0.23
N THR A 565 8.60 -5.58 1.00
CA THR A 565 7.30 -5.32 1.65
C THR A 565 6.53 -4.22 0.92
N GLU A 566 7.19 -3.12 0.55
CA GLU A 566 6.58 -2.05 -0.23
C GLU A 566 6.06 -2.55 -1.60
N GLN A 567 6.80 -3.46 -2.22
CA GLN A 567 6.39 -4.10 -3.47
C GLN A 567 5.21 -5.07 -3.27
N ALA A 568 5.21 -5.83 -2.17
CA ALA A 568 4.10 -6.71 -1.80
C ALA A 568 2.80 -5.92 -1.58
N ILE A 569 2.87 -4.79 -0.86
CA ILE A 569 1.73 -3.87 -0.65
C ILE A 569 1.19 -3.34 -1.99
N ALA A 570 2.08 -2.92 -2.90
CA ALA A 570 1.69 -2.43 -4.21
C ALA A 570 1.06 -3.52 -5.09
N GLU A 571 1.58 -4.75 -5.02
CA GLU A 571 1.05 -5.90 -5.75
C GLU A 571 -0.36 -6.28 -5.26
N LEU A 572 -0.57 -6.35 -3.94
CA LEU A 572 -1.90 -6.58 -3.35
C LEU A 572 -2.91 -5.52 -3.80
N GLY A 573 -2.50 -4.25 -3.77
CA GLY A 573 -3.34 -3.16 -4.24
C GLY A 573 -3.69 -3.24 -5.71
N ALA A 574 -2.73 -3.62 -6.57
CA ALA A 574 -2.96 -3.82 -8.01
C ALA A 574 -3.97 -4.93 -8.29
N HIS A 575 -4.14 -5.88 -7.36
CA HIS A 575 -5.08 -6.99 -7.43
C HIS A 575 -6.37 -6.76 -6.63
N GLY A 576 -6.58 -5.55 -6.09
CA GLY A 576 -7.81 -5.20 -5.35
C GLY A 576 -7.93 -5.90 -4.00
N ILE A 577 -6.80 -6.26 -3.38
CA ILE A 577 -6.73 -6.97 -2.11
C ILE A 577 -6.42 -5.97 -0.99
N PRO A 578 -7.31 -5.81 0.02
CA PRO A 578 -7.04 -4.97 1.17
C PRO A 578 -5.86 -5.50 1.98
N ALA A 579 -5.03 -4.59 2.46
CA ALA A 579 -3.90 -4.91 3.32
C ALA A 579 -3.89 -4.02 4.56
N LEU A 580 -3.63 -4.61 5.74
CA LEU A 580 -3.57 -3.91 7.01
C LEU A 580 -2.21 -4.15 7.66
N GLY A 581 -1.37 -3.11 7.65
CA GLY A 581 -0.08 -3.12 8.34
C GLY A 581 -0.25 -2.93 9.84
N THR A 582 0.32 -3.84 10.63
CA THR A 582 0.13 -3.89 12.09
C THR A 582 1.33 -3.36 12.87
N THR A 583 2.51 -3.35 12.24
CA THR A 583 3.78 -2.98 12.88
C THR A 583 4.69 -2.13 11.99
N LEU A 584 4.22 -1.77 10.80
CA LEU A 584 5.00 -0.94 9.87
C LEU A 584 4.82 0.54 10.19
N THR A 585 5.92 1.26 10.36
CA THR A 585 5.90 2.67 10.77
C THR A 585 6.61 3.63 9.80
N ALA A 586 7.23 3.10 8.72
CA ALA A 586 7.88 3.95 7.74
C ALA A 586 6.90 4.92 7.04
N VAL A 587 7.33 6.15 6.83
CA VAL A 587 6.52 7.16 6.14
C VAL A 587 6.36 6.80 4.66
N GLY A 588 5.17 7.02 4.11
CA GLY A 588 4.87 6.84 2.70
C GLY A 588 4.43 5.43 2.31
N LEU A 589 4.27 4.50 3.24
CA LEU A 589 3.75 3.15 2.94
C LEU A 589 2.32 3.19 2.42
N ALA A 590 1.47 4.04 3.00
CA ALA A 590 0.09 4.23 2.55
C ALA A 590 -0.01 4.73 1.09
N ASP A 591 1.06 5.33 0.55
CA ASP A 591 1.12 5.75 -0.84
C ASP A 591 1.39 4.61 -1.84
N ARG A 592 1.79 3.42 -1.35
CA ARG A 592 2.06 2.26 -2.19
C ARG A 592 0.79 1.61 -2.73
N SER A 593 -0.32 1.71 -1.97
CA SER A 593 -1.62 1.18 -2.38
C SER A 593 -2.76 1.97 -1.75
N PRO A 594 -3.85 2.25 -2.47
CA PRO A 594 -5.06 2.85 -1.92
C PRO A 594 -5.81 1.87 -0.99
N LEU A 595 -5.51 0.58 -1.07
CA LEU A 595 -6.12 -0.48 -0.28
C LEU A 595 -5.21 -0.91 0.89
N TYR A 596 -4.10 -0.23 1.11
CA TYR A 596 -3.26 -0.42 2.29
C TYR A 596 -3.68 0.56 3.38
N PHE A 597 -3.92 0.01 4.56
CA PHE A 597 -4.23 0.73 5.79
C PHE A 597 -3.18 0.41 6.84
N GLN A 598 -2.85 1.38 7.66
CA GLN A 598 -1.81 1.26 8.68
C GLN A 598 -2.42 1.42 10.06
N LEU A 599 -2.40 0.32 10.85
CA LEU A 599 -3.00 0.28 12.19
C LEU A 599 -2.22 1.13 13.20
N VAL A 600 -0.90 1.13 13.06
CA VAL A 600 -0.01 1.86 13.97
C VAL A 600 0.37 3.22 13.40
N PRO A 601 0.62 4.20 14.25
CA PRO A 601 1.15 5.50 13.86
C PRO A 601 2.45 5.39 13.05
N ASP A 602 2.67 6.30 12.12
CA ASP A 602 3.91 6.33 11.34
C ASP A 602 5.06 7.04 12.08
N ASN A 603 6.24 7.02 11.48
CA ASN A 603 7.43 7.67 12.04
C ASN A 603 7.23 9.19 12.26
N THR A 604 6.31 9.84 11.55
CA THR A 604 5.99 11.26 11.77
C THR A 604 5.35 11.46 13.14
N GLN A 605 4.42 10.59 13.50
CA GLN A 605 3.73 10.65 14.79
C GLN A 605 4.66 10.22 15.94
N GLN A 606 5.58 9.26 15.71
CA GLN A 606 6.65 8.96 16.67
C GLN A 606 7.56 10.17 16.91
N ALA A 607 7.94 10.87 15.85
CA ALA A 607 8.76 12.09 15.97
C ALA A 607 8.02 13.21 16.70
N GLU A 608 6.72 13.34 16.50
CA GLU A 608 5.85 14.28 17.23
C GLU A 608 5.75 13.93 18.72
N LEU A 609 5.61 12.64 19.06
CA LEU A 609 5.65 12.15 20.43
C LEU A 609 6.99 12.50 21.10
N LEU A 610 8.11 12.20 20.43
CA LEU A 610 9.46 12.51 20.94
C LEU A 610 9.64 14.01 21.13
N ALA A 611 9.18 14.84 20.19
CA ALA A 611 9.26 16.29 20.28
C ALA A 611 8.39 16.85 21.44
N GLY A 612 7.21 16.28 21.65
CA GLY A 612 6.34 16.59 22.78
C GLY A 612 7.00 16.24 24.11
N TYR A 613 7.55 15.04 24.20
CA TYR A 613 8.27 14.59 25.39
C TYR A 613 9.52 15.45 25.68
N ALA A 614 10.32 15.74 24.66
CA ALA A 614 11.50 16.56 24.80
C ALA A 614 11.17 17.97 25.35
N ARG A 615 10.10 18.57 24.86
CA ARG A 615 9.57 19.86 25.40
C ARG A 615 9.06 19.70 26.83
N TYR A 616 8.30 18.63 27.12
CA TYR A 616 7.77 18.36 28.46
C TYR A 616 8.89 18.24 29.52
N VAL A 617 9.96 17.51 29.20
CA VAL A 617 11.10 17.37 30.12
C VAL A 617 12.07 18.56 30.05
N GLY A 618 11.87 19.51 29.15
CA GLY A 618 12.74 20.65 28.93
C GLY A 618 14.11 20.24 28.39
N ALA A 619 14.18 19.29 27.47
CA ALA A 619 15.44 18.86 26.87
C ALA A 619 16.00 19.95 25.92
N PRO A 620 17.20 20.45 26.12
CA PRO A 620 17.82 21.45 25.25
C PRO A 620 18.33 20.82 23.96
N LYS A 621 18.64 19.51 23.97
CA LYS A 621 19.28 18.80 22.89
C LYS A 621 18.77 17.36 22.79
N VAL A 622 18.63 16.88 21.56
CA VAL A 622 18.37 15.47 21.22
C VAL A 622 19.47 14.98 20.30
N THR A 623 20.16 13.92 20.68
CA THR A 623 21.18 13.28 19.84
C THR A 623 20.64 11.98 19.29
N ILE A 624 20.49 11.88 17.96
CA ILE A 624 19.96 10.71 17.25
C ILE A 624 21.12 9.78 16.93
N TYR A 625 21.04 8.52 17.38
CA TYR A 625 21.99 7.46 17.05
C TYR A 625 21.31 6.45 16.13
N HIS A 626 21.96 6.12 15.01
CA HIS A 626 21.35 5.28 13.97
C HIS A 626 22.40 4.48 13.19
N PRO A 627 22.03 3.32 12.57
CA PRO A 627 22.88 2.62 11.63
C PRO A 627 23.12 3.45 10.36
N PRO A 628 24.03 3.03 9.47
CA PRO A 628 24.16 3.64 8.15
C PRO A 628 22.80 3.70 7.45
N LEU A 629 22.45 4.86 6.91
CA LEU A 629 21.15 5.06 6.26
C LEU A 629 21.15 4.34 4.90
N ASP A 630 20.37 3.28 4.80
CA ASP A 630 20.15 2.51 3.59
C ASP A 630 18.79 2.87 2.98
N PRO A 631 18.74 3.29 1.69
CA PRO A 631 17.48 3.51 0.99
C PRO A 631 16.57 2.28 0.90
N GLY A 632 17.13 1.07 1.04
CA GLY A 632 16.39 -0.18 1.11
C GLY A 632 15.67 -0.41 2.45
N ASN A 633 16.12 0.27 3.51
CA ASN A 633 15.53 0.25 4.85
C ASN A 633 14.77 1.56 5.09
N SER A 634 13.53 1.62 4.60
CA SER A 634 12.70 2.85 4.70
C SER A 634 12.32 3.19 6.14
N TYR A 635 12.33 2.23 7.07
CA TYR A 635 12.04 2.46 8.48
C TYR A 635 13.03 3.46 9.12
N VAL A 636 14.32 3.11 9.16
CA VAL A 636 15.33 3.95 9.82
C VAL A 636 15.53 5.27 9.10
N SER A 637 15.61 5.24 7.77
CA SER A 637 15.84 6.44 6.96
C SER A 637 14.74 7.49 7.13
N THR A 638 13.46 7.06 7.15
CA THR A 638 12.35 7.99 7.35
C THR A 638 12.24 8.45 8.81
N LEU A 639 12.54 7.59 9.78
CA LEU A 639 12.52 7.97 11.21
C LEU A 639 13.53 9.08 11.50
N VAL A 640 14.78 8.89 11.09
CA VAL A 640 15.84 9.89 11.31
C VAL A 640 15.49 11.22 10.63
N GLU A 641 14.96 11.16 9.41
CA GLU A 641 14.58 12.37 8.68
C GLU A 641 13.47 13.15 9.37
N VAL A 642 12.36 12.48 9.76
CA VAL A 642 11.21 13.17 10.36
C VAL A 642 11.50 13.64 11.79
N VAL A 643 12.31 12.91 12.55
CA VAL A 643 12.74 13.34 13.90
C VAL A 643 13.53 14.66 13.81
N ARG A 644 14.45 14.77 12.85
CA ARG A 644 15.16 16.03 12.61
C ARG A 644 14.24 17.19 12.26
N GLN A 645 13.19 16.92 11.49
CA GLN A 645 12.25 17.95 11.05
C GLN A 645 11.29 18.39 12.17
N ARG A 646 10.87 17.46 13.04
CA ARG A 646 9.85 17.72 14.09
C ARG A 646 10.43 18.32 15.38
N LEU A 647 11.71 18.19 15.63
CA LEU A 647 12.40 18.79 16.80
C LEU A 647 12.75 20.28 16.62
N ALA A 648 11.98 21.02 15.81
CA ALA A 648 12.19 22.44 15.61
C ALA A 648 12.24 23.20 16.96
N GLY A 649 13.29 24.00 17.17
CA GLY A 649 13.51 24.75 18.42
C GLY A 649 14.31 23.98 19.51
N ILE A 650 14.69 22.73 19.25
CA ILE A 650 15.58 21.92 20.07
C ILE A 650 16.85 21.65 19.26
N GLU A 651 18.03 21.70 19.88
CA GLU A 651 19.27 21.33 19.19
C GLU A 651 19.24 19.84 18.81
N VAL A 652 19.47 19.53 17.55
CA VAL A 652 19.47 18.14 17.05
C VAL A 652 20.84 17.80 16.50
N ALA A 653 21.49 16.81 17.11
CA ALA A 653 22.65 16.13 16.55
C ALA A 653 22.24 14.76 15.99
N SER A 654 22.90 14.30 14.94
CA SER A 654 22.66 12.96 14.38
C SER A 654 24.00 12.29 14.13
N GLN A 655 24.12 11.05 14.58
CA GLN A 655 25.35 10.30 14.55
C GLN A 655 25.08 8.85 14.12
N GLY A 656 25.62 8.51 12.95
CA GLY A 656 25.60 7.14 12.45
C GLY A 656 26.87 6.38 12.85
N TRP A 657 26.76 5.10 13.20
CA TRP A 657 27.93 4.23 13.28
C TRP A 657 28.30 3.67 11.90
N THR A 658 29.58 3.46 11.66
CA THR A 658 30.08 3.09 10.31
C THR A 658 30.18 1.60 10.08
N THR A 659 30.63 0.83 11.07
CA THR A 659 30.88 -0.61 10.96
C THR A 659 30.20 -1.43 12.06
N SER A 660 30.15 -0.88 13.27
CA SER A 660 29.50 -1.50 14.43
C SER A 660 29.14 -0.45 15.45
N VAL A 661 28.19 -0.77 16.32
CA VAL A 661 27.77 0.10 17.44
C VAL A 661 28.93 0.41 18.38
N GLY A 662 29.96 -0.44 18.48
CA GLY A 662 31.17 -0.21 19.27
C GLY A 662 32.02 0.99 18.80
N SER A 663 31.78 1.53 17.60
CA SER A 663 32.48 2.73 17.10
C SER A 663 31.88 4.05 17.59
N LEU A 664 30.85 4.03 18.47
CA LEU A 664 30.23 5.23 19.01
C LEU A 664 31.17 5.96 19.98
N PRO A 665 31.20 7.30 19.98
CA PRO A 665 31.91 8.08 21.00
C PRO A 665 31.23 7.91 22.37
N SER A 666 31.91 8.37 23.42
CA SER A 666 31.36 8.36 24.77
C SER A 666 30.09 9.21 24.86
N LEU A 667 29.03 8.61 25.35
CA LEU A 667 27.72 9.21 25.56
C LEU A 667 27.48 9.57 27.03
N CYS A 668 28.51 9.49 27.86
CA CYS A 668 28.38 9.68 29.30
C CYS A 668 28.00 11.10 29.65
N ARG A 669 27.02 11.21 30.50
CA ARG A 669 26.59 12.47 31.09
C ARG A 669 27.57 12.89 32.18
N ASP A 670 27.90 14.19 32.25
CA ASP A 670 28.55 14.75 33.41
C ASP A 670 27.55 14.78 34.57
N PRO A 671 27.85 14.19 35.74
CA PRO A 671 26.96 14.24 36.89
C PRO A 671 26.68 15.65 37.39
N ALA A 672 27.58 16.61 37.13
CA ALA A 672 27.40 18.03 37.44
C ALA A 672 26.50 18.74 36.41
N ASP A 673 26.36 18.15 35.24
CA ASP A 673 25.49 18.67 34.17
C ASP A 673 24.02 18.32 34.46
N ARG A 674 23.26 19.35 34.82
CA ARG A 674 21.80 19.24 34.95
C ARG A 674 21.06 19.21 33.60
N SER A 675 21.79 19.09 32.49
CA SER A 675 21.18 19.02 31.16
C SER A 675 20.20 17.85 31.11
N ARG A 676 19.06 18.10 30.46
CA ARG A 676 18.02 17.09 30.24
C ARG A 676 18.14 16.53 28.84
N GLU A 677 19.38 16.43 28.31
CA GLU A 677 19.62 15.88 26.97
C GLU A 677 19.03 14.48 26.82
N ILE A 678 18.50 14.23 25.63
CA ILE A 678 17.96 12.94 25.25
C ILE A 678 18.89 12.30 24.22
N VAL A 679 19.24 11.06 24.46
CA VAL A 679 19.86 10.17 23.47
C VAL A 679 18.74 9.36 22.84
N PHE A 680 18.44 9.64 21.58
CA PHE A 680 17.41 8.90 20.83
C PHE A 680 18.06 7.81 19.99
N TYR A 681 17.71 6.56 20.28
CA TYR A 681 18.13 5.42 19.47
C TYR A 681 17.12 5.20 18.36
N ALA A 682 17.54 5.34 17.10
CA ALA A 682 16.76 5.09 15.90
C ALA A 682 17.39 3.94 15.11
N GLY A 683 17.01 2.69 15.43
CA GLY A 683 17.64 1.51 14.87
C GLY A 683 16.76 0.26 14.91
N ARG A 684 17.37 -0.89 14.77
CA ARG A 684 16.68 -2.17 14.90
C ARG A 684 16.95 -2.79 16.26
N GLU A 685 16.04 -3.65 16.69
CA GLU A 685 16.15 -4.42 17.93
C GLU A 685 17.43 -5.25 18.02
N THR A 686 17.93 -5.74 16.89
CA THR A 686 19.12 -6.61 16.82
C THR A 686 20.41 -5.93 17.26
N GLU A 687 20.50 -4.61 17.13
CA GLU A 687 21.69 -3.83 17.47
C GLU A 687 21.56 -3.10 18.81
N PHE A 688 20.34 -3.08 19.39
CA PHE A 688 20.07 -2.32 20.61
C PHE A 688 20.82 -2.84 21.83
N GLY A 689 20.96 -4.16 21.97
CA GLY A 689 21.76 -4.76 23.05
C GLY A 689 23.23 -4.35 23.00
N ASP A 690 23.81 -4.24 21.81
CA ASP A 690 25.18 -3.79 21.60
C ASP A 690 25.30 -2.30 21.89
N PHE A 691 24.31 -1.51 21.52
CA PHE A 691 24.24 -0.09 21.87
C PHE A 691 24.23 0.10 23.39
N LEU A 692 23.39 -0.60 24.13
CA LEU A 692 23.33 -0.52 25.59
C LEU A 692 24.64 -0.96 26.25
N ARG A 693 25.26 -2.04 25.76
CA ARG A 693 26.59 -2.48 26.24
C ARG A 693 27.67 -1.43 26.00
N THR A 694 27.67 -0.80 24.84
CA THR A 694 28.61 0.28 24.52
C THR A 694 28.39 1.47 25.42
N VAL A 695 27.17 1.90 25.66
CA VAL A 695 26.84 2.96 26.61
C VAL A 695 27.31 2.58 28.03
N ARG A 696 27.06 1.36 28.46
CA ARG A 696 27.44 0.88 29.79
C ARG A 696 28.95 0.78 29.98
N SER A 697 29.67 0.30 28.96
CA SER A 697 31.14 0.21 29.02
C SER A 697 31.80 1.59 29.09
N ASN A 698 31.25 2.56 28.38
CA ASN A 698 31.74 3.92 28.39
C ASN A 698 31.35 4.66 29.69
N CYS A 699 30.16 4.42 30.27
CA CYS A 699 29.59 5.09 31.43
C CYS A 699 29.50 4.14 32.63
N ALA A 700 30.64 3.85 33.26
CA ALA A 700 30.72 2.86 34.35
C ALA A 700 29.86 3.21 35.59
N GLU A 701 29.61 4.49 35.84
CA GLU A 701 28.78 4.92 36.96
C GLU A 701 27.32 5.08 36.54
N PRO A 702 26.34 4.55 37.26
CA PRO A 702 24.92 4.70 36.93
C PRO A 702 24.44 6.15 36.79
N ARG A 703 25.04 7.08 37.56
CA ARG A 703 24.73 8.51 37.51
C ARG A 703 25.20 9.19 36.23
N LYS A 704 26.10 8.58 35.49
CA LYS A 704 26.64 9.06 34.21
C LYS A 704 25.88 8.51 32.99
N LEU A 705 24.91 7.62 33.20
CA LEU A 705 24.10 7.10 32.09
C LEU A 705 23.28 8.22 31.47
N PRO A 706 23.22 8.29 30.13
CA PRO A 706 22.39 9.27 29.43
C PRO A 706 20.89 8.88 29.57
N ARG A 707 20.01 9.85 29.31
CA ARG A 707 18.57 9.56 29.17
C ARG A 707 18.32 8.94 27.81
N ILE A 708 18.15 7.62 27.76
CA ILE A 708 17.93 6.87 26.54
C ILE A 708 16.42 6.85 26.27
N VAL A 709 16.05 7.26 25.06
CA VAL A 709 14.72 7.02 24.47
C VAL A 709 14.95 6.25 23.19
N ALA A 710 14.31 5.11 23.03
CA ALA A 710 14.43 4.27 21.85
C ALA A 710 13.12 4.29 21.04
N ASP A 711 13.21 3.92 19.78
CA ASP A 711 12.09 3.81 18.88
C ASP A 711 11.20 2.56 19.19
N ASP A 712 10.14 2.36 18.39
CA ASP A 712 9.18 1.27 18.58
C ASP A 712 9.78 -0.13 18.33
N ALA A 713 10.83 -0.25 17.50
CA ALA A 713 11.46 -1.55 17.22
C ALA A 713 12.07 -2.18 18.48
N VAL A 714 12.45 -1.36 19.47
CA VAL A 714 13.03 -1.83 20.73
C VAL A 714 12.05 -2.62 21.60
N SER A 715 10.74 -2.51 21.39
CA SER A 715 9.74 -3.37 22.02
C SER A 715 10.04 -4.88 21.83
N ARG A 716 10.64 -5.26 20.69
CA ARG A 716 11.08 -6.65 20.41
C ARG A 716 12.21 -7.10 21.36
N PHE A 717 13.17 -6.21 21.57
CA PHE A 717 14.27 -6.48 22.52
C PHE A 717 13.74 -6.61 23.94
N VAL A 718 12.81 -5.75 24.32
CA VAL A 718 12.17 -5.77 25.66
C VAL A 718 11.40 -7.07 25.89
N ALA A 719 10.71 -7.59 24.88
CA ALA A 719 9.96 -8.86 24.97
C ALA A 719 10.87 -10.10 25.10
N HIS A 720 12.14 -10.05 24.62
CA HIS A 720 13.01 -11.20 24.55
C HIS A 720 13.98 -11.29 25.76
N ALA A 721 13.66 -12.16 26.74
CA ALA A 721 14.44 -12.28 27.97
C ALA A 721 15.93 -12.61 27.77
N PRO A 722 16.34 -13.53 26.88
CA PRO A 722 17.75 -13.83 26.69
C PRO A 722 18.60 -12.64 26.24
N ASP A 723 18.03 -11.70 25.47
CA ASP A 723 18.75 -10.51 25.02
C ASP A 723 18.89 -9.46 26.12
N ARG A 724 17.86 -9.28 26.95
CA ARG A 724 17.84 -8.25 27.99
C ARG A 724 18.39 -8.70 29.34
N ASN A 725 18.26 -9.99 29.70
CA ASN A 725 18.69 -10.54 31.02
C ASN A 725 20.21 -10.73 31.13
N ARG A 726 21.00 -9.89 30.47
CA ARG A 726 22.47 -9.94 30.55
C ARG A 726 22.94 -9.10 31.72
N SER A 727 23.92 -9.62 32.46
CA SER A 727 24.46 -8.94 33.67
C SER A 727 25.02 -7.56 33.38
N GLU A 728 25.54 -7.35 32.17
CA GLU A 728 26.09 -6.07 31.71
C GLU A 728 25.02 -4.98 31.56
N LEU A 729 23.75 -5.36 31.36
CA LEU A 729 22.63 -4.43 31.22
C LEU A 729 21.94 -4.08 32.55
N ASN A 730 22.38 -4.68 33.65
CA ASN A 730 21.74 -4.46 34.94
C ASN A 730 21.81 -2.98 35.38
N GLY A 731 20.67 -2.45 35.81
CA GLY A 731 20.54 -1.07 36.29
C GLY A 731 20.54 0.00 35.19
N ILE A 732 20.34 -0.39 33.92
CA ILE A 732 20.18 0.58 32.84
C ILE A 732 18.68 0.91 32.69
N PRO A 733 18.26 2.18 32.93
CA PRO A 733 16.91 2.61 32.61
C PRO A 733 16.80 2.83 31.10
N VAL A 734 15.67 2.41 30.54
CA VAL A 734 15.37 2.56 29.11
C VAL A 734 13.95 3.08 28.95
N SER A 735 13.80 4.13 28.15
CA SER A 735 12.49 4.53 27.65
C SER A 735 12.37 4.13 26.17
N TYR A 736 11.19 3.75 25.72
CA TYR A 736 10.93 3.37 24.33
C TYR A 736 9.53 3.79 23.90
N VAL A 737 9.32 3.88 22.60
CA VAL A 737 8.00 4.18 22.01
C VAL A 737 7.13 2.95 22.03
N GLY A 738 6.02 2.98 22.79
CA GLY A 738 4.98 1.95 22.82
C GLY A 738 3.83 2.29 21.89
N MET A 739 3.47 1.35 21.01
CA MET A 739 2.38 1.48 20.04
C MET A 739 1.05 0.89 20.52
N GLY A 740 1.11 -0.01 21.50
CA GLY A 740 -0.03 -0.66 22.14
C GLY A 740 -0.09 -0.38 23.63
N SER A 741 0.16 0.86 24.04
CA SER A 741 0.30 1.27 25.43
C SER A 741 -0.82 0.81 26.38
N PRO A 742 -2.13 0.77 26.01
CA PRO A 742 -3.16 0.26 26.89
C PRO A 742 -2.95 -1.19 27.32
N VAL A 743 -2.49 -2.05 26.40
CA VAL A 743 -2.24 -3.47 26.69
C VAL A 743 -1.04 -3.64 27.63
N VAL A 744 0.04 -2.89 27.40
CA VAL A 744 1.26 -2.94 28.21
C VAL A 744 0.98 -2.38 29.64
N LEU A 745 0.31 -1.25 29.72
CA LEU A 745 -0.05 -0.61 30.98
C LEU A 745 -1.06 -1.43 31.82
N GLY A 746 -1.76 -2.41 31.19
CA GLY A 746 -2.57 -3.41 31.87
C GLY A 746 -1.76 -4.28 32.85
N GLY A 747 -0.45 -4.40 32.61
CA GLY A 747 0.49 -5.06 33.51
C GLY A 747 0.07 -6.47 33.88
N GLN A 748 0.40 -6.84 35.11
CA GLN A 748 0.11 -8.19 35.66
C GLN A 748 -1.39 -8.50 35.71
N ALA A 749 -2.25 -7.48 35.87
CA ALA A 749 -3.70 -7.68 35.95
C ALA A 749 -4.25 -8.21 34.59
N CYS A 750 -3.73 -7.71 33.47
CA CYS A 750 -4.07 -8.25 32.15
C CYS A 750 -3.57 -9.69 31.97
N VAL A 751 -2.34 -10.00 32.41
CA VAL A 751 -1.77 -11.36 32.36
C VAL A 751 -2.60 -12.35 33.20
N ASP A 752 -3.15 -11.90 34.34
CA ASP A 752 -4.01 -12.70 35.21
C ASP A 752 -5.48 -12.79 34.73
N GLY A 753 -5.81 -12.13 33.62
CA GLY A 753 -7.16 -12.10 33.07
C GLY A 753 -8.17 -11.35 33.94
N ARG A 754 -7.72 -10.44 34.79
CA ARG A 754 -8.57 -9.64 35.70
C ARG A 754 -8.86 -8.29 35.07
N PRO A 755 -10.04 -8.09 34.47
CA PRO A 755 -10.42 -6.83 33.88
C PRO A 755 -10.57 -5.73 34.92
N GLY A 756 -10.46 -4.48 34.51
CA GLY A 756 -10.76 -3.30 35.34
C GLY A 756 -9.63 -2.75 36.20
N ALA A 757 -8.41 -3.28 36.10
CA ALA A 757 -7.26 -2.73 36.81
C ALA A 757 -6.65 -1.46 36.13
N LEU A 758 -7.02 -1.19 34.88
CA LEU A 758 -6.68 0.07 34.21
C LEU A 758 -7.86 1.04 34.36
N PRO A 759 -7.64 2.26 34.86
CA PRO A 759 -8.64 3.32 34.70
C PRO A 759 -8.97 3.45 33.21
N GLY A 760 -10.24 3.19 32.85
CA GLY A 760 -10.72 3.29 31.48
C GLY A 760 -10.47 2.13 30.54
N GLY A 761 -10.07 0.95 31.02
CA GLY A 761 -10.04 -0.27 30.23
C GLY A 761 -11.44 -0.61 29.71
N GLY A 762 -11.64 -0.57 28.37
CA GLY A 762 -12.95 -0.88 27.77
C GLY A 762 -13.17 -2.40 27.63
N PRO A 763 -14.41 -2.82 27.29
CA PRO A 763 -14.77 -4.23 27.14
C PRO A 763 -13.84 -5.03 26.17
N ALA A 764 -13.25 -4.35 25.20
CA ALA A 764 -12.32 -4.98 24.26
C ALA A 764 -10.99 -5.38 24.92
N LEU A 765 -10.46 -4.54 25.81
CA LEU A 765 -9.26 -4.88 26.58
C LEU A 765 -9.56 -5.99 27.58
N ASP A 766 -10.72 -5.97 28.22
CA ASP A 766 -11.15 -7.01 29.17
C ASP A 766 -11.24 -8.39 28.48
N ALA A 767 -11.87 -8.44 27.31
CA ALA A 767 -11.96 -9.66 26.49
C ALA A 767 -10.59 -10.16 26.04
N PHE A 768 -9.72 -9.23 25.61
CA PHE A 768 -8.34 -9.55 25.24
C PHE A 768 -7.55 -10.14 26.41
N CYS A 769 -7.58 -9.49 27.60
CA CYS A 769 -6.85 -9.94 28.78
C CYS A 769 -7.31 -11.34 29.24
N ALA A 770 -8.63 -11.59 29.23
CA ALA A 770 -9.18 -12.90 29.53
C ALA A 770 -8.67 -13.97 28.53
N GLY A 771 -8.71 -13.66 27.23
CA GLY A 771 -8.20 -14.55 26.18
C GLY A 771 -6.70 -14.77 26.26
N TYR A 772 -5.92 -13.73 26.64
CA TYR A 772 -4.48 -13.85 26.84
C TYR A 772 -4.11 -14.73 28.01
N ALA A 773 -4.81 -14.60 29.15
CA ALA A 773 -4.63 -15.46 30.30
C ALA A 773 -4.92 -16.94 29.97
N ASP A 774 -5.92 -17.20 29.13
CA ASP A 774 -6.21 -18.54 28.63
C ASP A 774 -5.09 -19.06 27.71
N LEU A 775 -4.56 -18.25 26.81
CA LEU A 775 -3.46 -18.61 25.92
C LEU A 775 -2.18 -18.93 26.69
N LEU A 776 -1.88 -18.15 27.73
CA LEU A 776 -0.68 -18.36 28.56
C LEU A 776 -0.64 -19.76 29.20
N ARG A 777 -1.78 -20.42 29.45
CA ARG A 777 -1.80 -21.80 29.93
C ARG A 777 -1.18 -22.78 28.92
N ASP A 778 -1.30 -22.49 27.63
CA ASP A 778 -0.67 -23.29 26.58
C ASP A 778 0.81 -22.92 26.41
N LEU A 779 1.15 -21.64 26.43
CA LEU A 779 2.51 -21.15 26.26
C LEU A 779 3.44 -21.49 27.45
N ARG A 780 2.92 -21.64 28.66
CA ARG A 780 3.69 -22.13 29.84
C ARG A 780 4.18 -23.57 29.72
N LYS A 781 3.73 -24.33 28.70
CA LYS A 781 4.22 -25.68 28.39
C LYS A 781 5.54 -25.64 27.59
N LEU A 782 5.89 -24.48 27.03
CA LEU A 782 7.15 -24.25 26.32
C LEU A 782 8.36 -24.33 27.28
N PRO A 783 9.56 -24.54 26.74
CA PRO A 783 10.81 -24.39 27.51
C PRO A 783 10.88 -22.99 28.14
N PRO A 784 11.46 -22.82 29.34
CA PRO A 784 11.47 -21.53 30.04
C PRO A 784 12.08 -20.38 29.24
N GLU A 785 13.05 -20.67 28.36
CA GLU A 785 13.69 -19.72 27.46
C GLU A 785 12.79 -19.23 26.33
N GLU A 786 11.77 -20.00 25.98
CA GLU A 786 10.82 -19.71 24.90
C GLU A 786 9.47 -19.18 25.43
N ALA A 787 9.17 -19.40 26.68
CA ALA A 787 7.93 -18.94 27.30
C ALA A 787 7.91 -17.40 27.43
N PRO A 788 6.71 -16.77 27.39
CA PRO A 788 6.58 -15.34 27.68
C PRO A 788 7.12 -15.01 29.08
N THR A 789 8.02 -14.02 29.16
CA THR A 789 8.75 -13.65 30.38
C THR A 789 8.42 -12.26 30.93
N THR A 790 7.58 -11.51 30.23
CA THR A 790 7.14 -10.18 30.68
C THR A 790 5.94 -10.31 31.61
N PRO A 791 5.85 -9.50 32.70
CA PRO A 791 4.68 -9.45 33.58
C PRO A 791 3.52 -8.60 32.99
N TRP A 792 3.51 -8.39 31.70
CA TRP A 792 2.43 -7.75 30.95
C TRP A 792 2.23 -8.44 29.61
N ALA A 793 1.08 -8.22 28.96
CA ALA A 793 0.82 -8.73 27.64
C ALA A 793 1.59 -7.89 26.60
N GLY A 794 2.18 -8.54 25.59
CA GLY A 794 2.89 -7.86 24.51
C GLY A 794 1.97 -6.96 23.68
N GLU A 795 2.44 -5.76 23.30
CA GLU A 795 1.68 -4.83 22.48
C GLU A 795 1.36 -5.40 21.09
N ARG A 796 2.22 -6.26 20.56
CA ARG A 796 2.04 -6.96 19.27
C ARG A 796 0.90 -7.97 19.32
N VAL A 797 0.75 -8.65 20.45
CA VAL A 797 -0.39 -9.55 20.71
C VAL A 797 -1.71 -8.76 20.59
N GLY A 798 -1.78 -7.60 21.24
CA GLY A 798 -2.94 -6.71 21.16
C GLY A 798 -3.19 -6.16 19.76
N GLY A 799 -2.12 -5.77 19.05
CA GLY A 799 -2.20 -5.20 17.69
C GLY A 799 -2.80 -6.18 16.68
N LEU A 800 -2.35 -7.42 16.67
CA LEU A 800 -2.85 -8.44 15.74
C LEU A 800 -4.25 -8.96 16.15
N TYR A 801 -4.54 -9.04 17.45
CA TYR A 801 -5.89 -9.30 17.93
C TYR A 801 -6.88 -8.27 17.40
N ASP A 802 -6.52 -6.98 17.44
CA ASP A 802 -7.34 -5.89 16.93
C ASP A 802 -7.43 -5.91 15.40
N ALA A 803 -6.34 -6.13 14.69
CA ALA A 803 -6.31 -6.20 13.23
C ALA A 803 -7.26 -7.28 12.67
N ALA A 804 -7.20 -8.48 13.23
CA ALA A 804 -8.12 -9.55 12.87
C ALA A 804 -9.57 -9.20 13.23
N GLY A 805 -9.79 -8.58 14.39
CA GLY A 805 -11.10 -8.09 14.83
C GLY A 805 -11.66 -7.02 13.91
N PHE A 806 -10.82 -6.11 13.42
CA PHE A 806 -11.18 -5.04 12.50
C PHE A 806 -11.69 -5.60 11.15
N PHE A 807 -10.99 -6.58 10.57
CA PHE A 807 -11.45 -7.29 9.37
C PHE A 807 -12.81 -7.96 9.59
N LEU A 808 -12.98 -8.62 10.73
CA LEU A 808 -14.23 -9.31 11.07
C LEU A 808 -15.40 -8.35 11.26
N ASP A 809 -15.18 -7.22 11.93
CA ASP A 809 -16.22 -6.21 12.13
C ASP A 809 -16.63 -5.54 10.82
N ALA A 810 -15.66 -5.26 9.94
CA ALA A 810 -15.95 -4.79 8.58
C ALA A 810 -16.78 -5.80 7.78
N ALA A 811 -16.43 -7.08 7.87
CA ALA A 811 -17.17 -8.15 7.21
C ALA A 811 -18.61 -8.29 7.75
N ARG A 812 -18.80 -8.17 9.07
CA ARG A 812 -20.13 -8.25 9.71
C ARG A 812 -21.08 -7.12 9.33
N ARG A 813 -20.57 -5.94 9.05
CA ARG A 813 -21.36 -4.77 8.64
C ARG A 813 -21.83 -4.85 7.19
N LEU A 814 -21.26 -5.76 6.43
CA LEU A 814 -21.60 -5.97 5.02
C LEU A 814 -22.70 -7.02 4.91
N PRO A 815 -23.70 -6.82 4.04
CA PRO A 815 -24.64 -7.86 3.74
C PRO A 815 -23.89 -9.05 3.17
N LEU A 816 -24.10 -10.23 3.75
CA LEU A 816 -23.60 -11.49 3.21
C LEU A 816 -24.22 -11.69 1.82
N LEU A 817 -23.40 -11.63 0.78
CA LEU A 817 -23.84 -11.77 -0.58
C LEU A 817 -24.12 -13.25 -0.88
N GLY A 818 -25.39 -13.62 -1.06
CA GLY A 818 -25.76 -14.90 -1.57
C GLY A 818 -26.95 -15.58 -0.90
N GLY A 819 -28.01 -14.96 -0.74
CA GLY A 819 -29.29 -15.54 -0.33
C GLY A 819 -30.36 -15.47 -1.41
N GLY A 820 -29.99 -15.60 -2.68
CA GLY A 820 -30.98 -15.92 -3.73
C GLY A 820 -31.31 -17.38 -3.62
N ALA A 821 -32.61 -17.73 -3.50
CA ALA A 821 -33.07 -19.11 -3.44
C ALA A 821 -32.44 -19.95 -4.57
N GLY A 822 -31.45 -20.80 -4.24
CA GLY A 822 -30.74 -21.68 -5.17
C GLY A 822 -29.22 -21.60 -5.22
N ALA A 823 -28.56 -20.76 -4.42
CA ALA A 823 -27.09 -20.69 -4.36
C ALA A 823 -26.57 -21.59 -3.23
N SER A 824 -26.12 -22.78 -3.57
CA SER A 824 -25.37 -23.67 -2.68
C SER A 824 -23.87 -23.31 -2.68
N GLY A 825 -23.47 -22.26 -1.96
CA GLY A 825 -22.06 -21.90 -1.79
C GLY A 825 -21.88 -20.87 -0.70
N PRO A 826 -20.75 -20.91 0.05
CA PRO A 826 -20.49 -19.97 1.12
C PRO A 826 -20.42 -18.55 0.56
N VAL A 827 -21.07 -17.64 1.22
CA VAL A 827 -21.18 -16.24 0.87
C VAL A 827 -20.13 -15.48 1.64
N ALA A 828 -19.16 -14.96 0.92
CA ALA A 828 -18.15 -14.08 1.48
C ALA A 828 -18.40 -12.63 1.05
N PRO A 829 -18.15 -11.63 1.91
CA PRO A 829 -18.25 -10.23 1.52
C PRO A 829 -17.21 -9.89 0.46
N ASN A 830 -17.56 -8.94 -0.42
CA ASN A 830 -16.62 -8.45 -1.42
C ASN A 830 -15.45 -7.71 -0.77
N ARG A 831 -14.21 -8.02 -1.14
CA ARG A 831 -12.98 -7.40 -0.59
C ARG A 831 -12.95 -5.88 -0.75
N ALA A 832 -13.41 -5.36 -1.88
CA ALA A 832 -13.48 -3.91 -2.07
C ALA A 832 -14.48 -3.26 -1.11
N ALA A 833 -15.59 -3.94 -0.80
CA ALA A 833 -16.55 -3.48 0.22
C ALA A 833 -15.94 -3.50 1.62
N VAL A 834 -15.11 -4.50 1.95
CA VAL A 834 -14.36 -4.55 3.21
C VAL A 834 -13.42 -3.34 3.32
N ALA A 835 -12.66 -3.03 2.27
CA ALA A 835 -11.78 -1.86 2.25
C ALA A 835 -12.54 -0.52 2.36
N GLN A 836 -13.72 -0.43 1.75
CA GLN A 836 -14.58 0.74 1.91
C GLN A 836 -15.09 0.86 3.36
N GLN A 837 -15.48 -0.27 3.95
CA GLN A 837 -15.96 -0.29 5.33
C GLN A 837 -14.87 0.15 6.32
N PHE A 838 -13.59 -0.12 6.04
CA PHE A 838 -12.46 0.37 6.85
C PHE A 838 -12.45 1.90 7.00
N ARG A 839 -12.88 2.63 5.98
CA ARG A 839 -12.96 4.10 6.00
C ARG A 839 -14.20 4.65 6.71
N GLU A 840 -15.24 3.84 6.80
CA GLU A 840 -16.54 4.27 7.32
C GLU A 840 -16.79 3.85 8.76
N MET A 841 -15.95 2.98 9.32
CA MET A 841 -16.17 2.43 10.64
C MET A 841 -15.14 2.90 11.66
N THR A 842 -15.60 3.03 12.90
CA THR A 842 -14.75 3.11 14.09
C THR A 842 -14.84 1.78 14.83
N PHE A 843 -13.71 1.25 15.27
CA PHE A 843 -13.58 -0.01 15.98
C PHE A 843 -12.93 0.21 17.33
N GLN A 844 -13.52 -0.36 18.38
CA GLN A 844 -12.94 -0.34 19.72
C GLN A 844 -12.10 -1.60 19.91
N GLY A 845 -10.80 -1.44 19.93
CA GLY A 845 -9.83 -2.52 20.08
C GLY A 845 -9.22 -2.60 21.49
N ALA A 846 -8.45 -3.66 21.76
CA ALA A 846 -7.67 -3.79 22.98
C ALA A 846 -6.53 -2.76 23.07
N THR A 847 -6.02 -2.31 21.93
CA THR A 847 -4.99 -1.26 21.84
C THR A 847 -5.57 0.16 21.67
N GLY A 848 -6.87 0.33 21.88
CA GLY A 848 -7.59 1.60 21.77
C GLY A 848 -8.45 1.71 20.51
N GLU A 849 -9.00 2.88 20.27
CA GLU A 849 -9.86 3.17 19.14
C GLU A 849 -9.09 3.14 17.81
N ILE A 850 -9.69 2.54 16.79
CA ILE A 850 -9.15 2.46 15.43
C ILE A 850 -10.16 3.09 14.47
N SER A 851 -9.72 4.14 13.75
CA SER A 851 -10.51 4.83 12.75
C SER A 851 -9.62 5.27 11.58
N PHE A 852 -10.11 5.09 10.36
CA PHE A 852 -9.45 5.53 9.12
C PHE A 852 -10.25 6.62 8.39
N GLU A 853 -11.13 7.32 9.07
CA GLU A 853 -12.03 8.32 8.48
C GLU A 853 -11.28 9.42 7.72
N ARG A 854 -10.17 9.91 8.28
CA ARG A 854 -9.42 11.05 7.74
C ARG A 854 -8.14 10.65 6.99
N SER A 855 -7.65 9.44 7.21
CA SER A 855 -6.36 8.97 6.70
C SER A 855 -6.35 7.45 6.57
N ARG A 856 -5.46 6.90 5.75
CA ARG A 856 -5.17 5.46 5.73
C ARG A 856 -4.19 5.01 6.83
N ILE A 857 -3.71 5.94 7.63
CA ILE A 857 -3.03 5.68 8.91
C ILE A 857 -4.06 5.94 9.98
N ALA A 858 -4.20 5.03 10.95
CA ALA A 858 -5.22 5.13 11.99
C ALA A 858 -5.10 6.44 12.77
N ASN A 859 -6.23 7.13 12.91
CA ASN A 859 -6.29 8.44 13.54
C ASN A 859 -6.29 8.31 15.08
N ASP A 860 -5.76 9.34 15.74
CA ASP A 860 -5.86 9.54 17.18
C ASP A 860 -5.41 8.34 18.04
N ARG A 861 -4.53 7.48 17.49
CA ARG A 861 -3.96 6.33 18.20
C ARG A 861 -3.12 6.78 19.41
N SER A 862 -3.26 6.04 20.50
CA SER A 862 -2.42 6.28 21.68
C SER A 862 -0.98 5.88 21.39
N LEU A 863 -0.05 6.82 21.57
CA LEU A 863 1.38 6.63 21.56
C LEU A 863 1.94 7.03 22.90
N ALA A 864 2.79 6.20 23.47
CA ALA A 864 3.42 6.52 24.75
C ALA A 864 4.93 6.36 24.71
N ILE A 865 5.64 7.17 25.46
CA ILE A 865 6.97 6.86 25.91
C ILE A 865 6.84 6.08 27.21
N LEU A 866 7.17 4.78 27.13
CA LEU A 866 7.16 3.85 28.25
C LEU A 866 8.56 3.75 28.83
N THR A 867 8.70 3.77 30.16
CA THR A 867 10.00 3.71 30.85
C THR A 867 10.09 2.48 31.72
N ILE A 868 11.16 1.75 31.58
CA ILE A 868 11.58 0.61 32.40
C ILE A 868 12.78 1.03 33.24
N ALA A 869 12.69 0.92 34.53
CA ALA A 869 13.76 1.38 35.45
C ALA A 869 15.02 0.50 35.37
N ASN A 870 14.85 -0.80 35.09
CA ASN A 870 15.94 -1.75 34.91
C ASN A 870 15.61 -2.75 33.83
N ILE A 871 16.22 -2.58 32.66
CA ILE A 871 15.90 -3.39 31.48
C ILE A 871 16.21 -4.89 31.67
N SER A 872 17.16 -5.26 32.51
CA SER A 872 17.55 -6.65 32.74
C SER A 872 16.68 -7.37 33.78
N ARG A 873 15.85 -6.68 34.55
CA ARG A 873 14.98 -7.26 35.57
C ARG A 873 13.56 -6.71 35.45
N LEU A 874 12.68 -7.56 34.94
CA LEU A 874 11.24 -7.25 34.82
C LEU A 874 10.37 -7.94 35.88
N ASP A 875 10.99 -8.75 36.73
CA ASP A 875 10.36 -9.47 37.84
C ASP A 875 10.26 -8.53 39.05
N GLY A 876 9.09 -8.00 39.30
CA GLY A 876 8.81 -7.12 40.45
C GLY A 876 7.99 -5.89 40.06
N PRO A 877 7.55 -5.11 41.05
CA PRO A 877 6.72 -3.92 40.80
C PRO A 877 7.42 -2.86 39.94
N ASP A 878 8.75 -2.78 40.00
CA ASP A 878 9.57 -1.85 39.20
C ASP A 878 9.86 -2.35 37.77
N GLY A 879 9.43 -3.55 37.45
CA GLY A 879 9.63 -4.19 36.13
C GLY A 879 8.58 -3.85 35.11
N VAL A 880 7.40 -3.40 35.52
CA VAL A 880 6.32 -3.02 34.62
C VAL A 880 6.63 -1.66 34.01
N PRO A 881 6.52 -1.49 32.68
CA PRO A 881 6.71 -0.20 32.05
C PRO A 881 5.76 0.85 32.62
N THR A 882 6.31 2.01 32.96
CA THR A 882 5.55 3.17 33.43
C THR A 882 5.37 4.17 32.30
N CYS A 883 4.21 4.86 32.26
CA CYS A 883 3.98 5.91 31.30
C CYS A 883 4.77 7.17 31.66
N ALA A 884 5.70 7.59 30.79
CA ALA A 884 6.45 8.83 30.96
C ALA A 884 5.81 10.01 30.20
N TYR A 885 5.23 9.73 29.04
CA TYR A 885 4.54 10.70 28.20
C TYR A 885 3.58 9.99 27.24
N LEU A 886 2.40 10.55 27.05
CA LEU A 886 1.38 9.93 26.18
C LEU A 886 0.69 10.99 25.34
N VAL A 887 0.43 10.65 24.09
CA VAL A 887 -0.39 11.43 23.15
C VAL A 887 -1.50 10.53 22.58
N GLY A 888 -2.54 11.14 21.99
CA GLY A 888 -3.67 10.42 21.40
C GLY A 888 -4.72 10.02 22.41
N LYS A 889 -5.70 9.21 21.99
CA LYS A 889 -6.81 8.75 22.81
C LYS A 889 -6.53 7.38 23.40
N LEU A 890 -6.84 7.18 24.68
CA LEU A 890 -7.02 5.86 25.29
C LEU A 890 -8.42 5.33 24.94
N TYR A 891 -9.25 4.96 25.95
CA TYR A 891 -10.58 4.38 25.72
C TYR A 891 -11.74 5.38 25.92
N SER A 892 -11.56 6.42 26.76
CA SER A 892 -12.59 7.44 26.95
C SER A 892 -11.98 8.84 27.05
N GLU A 893 -12.71 9.84 26.53
CA GLU A 893 -12.31 11.25 26.62
C GLU A 893 -12.51 11.84 28.03
N SER A 894 -13.21 11.13 28.93
CA SER A 894 -13.56 11.58 30.27
C SER A 894 -12.55 11.16 31.35
N GLU A 895 -11.47 10.49 30.99
CA GLU A 895 -10.48 10.03 31.95
C GLU A 895 -9.58 11.16 32.43
N PRO A 896 -9.32 11.24 33.74
CA PRO A 896 -8.37 12.21 34.28
C PRO A 896 -6.95 11.87 33.80
N ARG A 897 -6.26 12.85 33.26
CA ARG A 897 -4.87 12.74 32.77
C ARG A 897 -3.96 13.70 33.52
N GLU A 898 -2.72 13.28 33.67
CA GLU A 898 -1.64 14.14 34.15
C GLU A 898 -1.19 15.13 33.03
N ALA A 899 -0.31 16.08 33.40
CA ALA A 899 0.25 17.05 32.44
C ALA A 899 1.06 16.42 31.30
N ASN A 900 1.56 15.20 31.50
CA ASN A 900 2.26 14.38 30.51
C ASN A 900 1.32 13.53 29.63
N GLY A 901 0.01 13.67 29.80
CA GLY A 901 -1.01 12.88 29.09
C GLY A 901 -1.19 11.45 29.63
N CYS A 902 -0.40 11.02 30.60
CA CYS A 902 -0.50 9.69 31.21
C CYS A 902 -1.78 9.54 32.02
N PRO A 903 -2.35 8.33 32.16
CA PRO A 903 -3.45 8.08 33.10
C PRO A 903 -3.03 8.41 34.55
N VAL A 904 -3.95 8.97 35.33
CA VAL A 904 -3.72 9.16 36.76
C VAL A 904 -3.70 7.77 37.41
N THR A 905 -2.54 7.39 37.97
CA THR A 905 -2.43 6.16 38.78
C THR A 905 -3.09 6.39 40.14
N GLY A 906 -4.20 5.71 40.40
CA GLY A 906 -4.89 5.74 41.69
C GLY A 906 -4.12 5.00 42.78
#